data_c22a024a0d384f47eb9a1a2e19f37432
#
_entry.id   c22a024a0d384f47eb9a1a2e19f37432
#
_cell.length_a   1.000
_cell.length_b   1.000
_cell.length_c   1.000
_cell.angle_alpha   90.00
_cell.angle_beta   90.00
_cell.angle_gamma   90.00
#
_symmetry.space_group_name_H-M   'P 1'
#
loop_
_entity.id
_entity.type
_entity.pdbx_description
1 polymer ?
#
loop_
_entity_poly.entity_id
_entity_poly.type
_entity_poly.pdbx_seq_one_letter_code
_entity_poly.pdbx_strand_id
1 'polypeptide(L)'
;MSKKPKVGMWSGLTAVTAVLTAGAIVGTTVAFHYTTTVNNYLDADTYKIIRGDSDEDTEYFKSDFTSDEERESYEAELCAQVEAEGAALLKNDNNALPLASGAKVSLFGHGSVDLMYGGTGSGSVDTSKAPNFKQALEDQGIQVNSTLWDLYSSDDMMKNYSRITPAAISDTLEANTQYAVNEAPWSKLSSAESSFADYGDAAIVVFSRSGGEGADLPSGENGTNDSWIKGQEGDGNYLALSAEEKELLQNLKTLKDNGTFKKIIVLINSSNAIEMDFLNPEICGEDYGIDSAMWIGDVGQTGINGVAQLLAGEVTPSGSLVDSYLYDNMANPAIYNFYTQAYPNAADYNLLTDGPDVQGMYSVYQEGIYLDYRYYETRYEDAVMGTGNAGDYNWSTTVAFPFGYGDSYTTFEYSDFNVTESADAFNVTLKVTNTGSIYSGKETVQLYFQSPYTDYDKANGIEKASAELCGFAKTDILAPGTSETVNITVDKSELRTYDANNAKTYIVDAGDYYFTAATDAHNAVNNILAAKGYTVENTDGRMTADGNVALTYKWTNAALDSTTYATSENGTAITNLFDEADPNKSSSEPGEVTWLSRSNWVATFPTQPVVLNATQTLADHLAFTRYDGSKADSVEMPTLGADNGLALVSMIGADYDDPQWDTLLDQLTFNEMVNTITLGFHNTAAVESIGKTRTKDENGPQGLTAALTGGASAMCYTSEDVMAATFNVDLINDVGRCIGEDCLAMGYSGLYGPGINMHRTAYSGRNFEYYASDPFVAGTICAAVVNGIL
;
A
#
# COMPACT_ATOMS: atom_id res chain seq x y z
N MET A 1 -4.81 25.46 -83.12
CA MET A 1 -3.93 25.36 -81.95
C MET A 1 -4.39 24.18 -81.10
N SER A 2 -3.76 23.00 -81.22
CA SER A 2 -4.11 21.80 -80.38
C SER A 2 -3.58 21.99 -78.99
N LYS A 3 -4.44 21.89 -77.98
CA LYS A 3 -4.07 21.90 -76.60
C LYS A 3 -3.30 20.60 -76.29
N LYS A 4 -1.99 20.71 -76.05
CA LYS A 4 -1.21 19.56 -75.50
C LYS A 4 -1.78 19.13 -74.16
N PRO A 5 -2.00 17.84 -73.92
CA PRO A 5 -2.52 17.34 -72.62
C PRO A 5 -1.52 17.68 -71.51
N LYS A 6 -2.02 18.06 -70.34
CA LYS A 6 -1.24 18.37 -69.11
C LYS A 6 -0.70 17.09 -68.50
N VAL A 7 0.13 16.34 -69.17
CA VAL A 7 0.67 15.05 -68.72
C VAL A 7 1.41 15.17 -67.40
N GLY A 8 2.18 16.27 -67.20
CA GLY A 8 2.93 16.49 -65.96
C GLY A 8 2.03 16.66 -64.70
N MET A 9 0.86 17.31 -64.86
CA MET A 9 -0.06 17.47 -63.73
C MET A 9 -0.70 16.14 -63.29
N TRP A 10 -1.05 15.30 -64.25
CA TRP A 10 -1.61 13.96 -63.97
C TRP A 10 -0.57 13.02 -63.37
N SER A 11 0.70 13.07 -63.83
CA SER A 11 1.79 12.29 -63.27
C SER A 11 2.10 12.71 -61.80
N GLY A 12 2.07 13.99 -61.51
CA GLY A 12 2.22 14.49 -60.17
C GLY A 12 1.07 14.06 -59.23
N LEU A 13 -0.18 14.15 -59.74
CA LEU A 13 -1.35 13.68 -58.96
C LEU A 13 -1.30 12.18 -58.70
N THR A 14 -0.92 11.37 -59.69
CA THR A 14 -0.77 9.92 -59.52
C THR A 14 0.33 9.56 -58.51
N ALA A 15 1.45 10.30 -58.50
CA ALA A 15 2.52 10.08 -57.52
C ALA A 15 2.07 10.41 -56.09
N VAL A 16 1.37 11.52 -55.89
CA VAL A 16 0.81 11.90 -54.58
C VAL A 16 -0.23 10.87 -54.13
N THR A 17 -1.14 10.44 -55.03
CA THR A 17 -2.15 9.43 -54.69
C THR A 17 -1.48 8.11 -54.35
N ALA A 18 -0.44 7.68 -55.06
CA ALA A 18 0.29 6.45 -54.78
C ALA A 18 0.97 6.48 -53.39
N VAL A 19 1.55 7.61 -53.00
CA VAL A 19 2.17 7.79 -51.67
C VAL A 19 1.10 7.77 -50.59
N LEU A 20 -0.01 8.46 -50.78
CA LEU A 20 -1.15 8.45 -49.83
C LEU A 20 -1.75 7.06 -49.69
N THR A 21 -1.91 6.32 -50.81
CA THR A 21 -2.40 4.93 -50.78
C THR A 21 -1.43 4.00 -50.07
N ALA A 22 -0.14 4.13 -50.34
CA ALA A 22 0.87 3.33 -49.63
C ALA A 22 0.87 3.65 -48.13
N GLY A 23 0.79 4.94 -47.74
CA GLY A 23 0.66 5.34 -46.34
C GLY A 23 -0.62 4.82 -45.68
N ALA A 24 -1.75 4.83 -46.40
CA ALA A 24 -3.01 4.25 -45.90
C ALA A 24 -2.91 2.74 -45.72
N ILE A 25 -2.29 2.03 -46.67
CA ILE A 25 -2.08 0.58 -46.53
C ILE A 25 -1.19 0.26 -45.34
N VAL A 26 -0.09 0.93 -45.15
CA VAL A 26 0.79 0.75 -43.98
C VAL A 26 0.04 1.08 -42.70
N GLY A 27 -0.65 2.21 -42.66
CA GLY A 27 -1.43 2.59 -41.47
C GLY A 27 -2.53 1.59 -41.15
N THR A 28 -3.25 1.08 -42.19
CA THR A 28 -4.28 0.04 -42.01
C THR A 28 -3.66 -1.26 -41.52
N THR A 29 -2.51 -1.67 -42.09
CA THR A 29 -1.81 -2.91 -41.66
C THR A 29 -1.35 -2.82 -40.22
N VAL A 30 -0.80 -1.68 -39.83
CA VAL A 30 -0.41 -1.44 -38.41
C VAL A 30 -1.65 -1.43 -37.51
N ALA A 31 -2.73 -0.72 -37.89
CA ALA A 31 -3.97 -0.73 -37.13
C ALA A 31 -4.59 -2.14 -37.02
N PHE A 32 -4.51 -2.94 -38.07
CA PHE A 32 -4.95 -4.35 -38.01
C PHE A 32 -4.08 -5.20 -37.10
N HIS A 33 -2.77 -4.97 -37.09
CA HIS A 33 -1.84 -5.68 -36.18
C HIS A 33 -2.09 -5.34 -34.71
N TYR A 34 -2.48 -4.11 -34.43
CA TYR A 34 -2.80 -3.63 -33.08
C TYR A 34 -4.31 -3.42 -32.88
N THR A 35 -5.17 -4.20 -33.56
CA THR A 35 -6.61 -4.00 -33.51
C THR A 35 -7.16 -4.05 -32.09
N THR A 36 -6.68 -4.97 -31.27
CA THR A 36 -7.11 -5.11 -29.87
C THR A 36 -6.77 -3.86 -29.06
N THR A 37 -5.51 -3.41 -29.14
CA THR A 37 -5.05 -2.19 -28.45
C THR A 37 -5.82 -0.95 -28.90
N VAL A 38 -6.03 -0.82 -30.23
CA VAL A 38 -6.78 0.29 -30.81
C VAL A 38 -8.24 0.25 -30.36
N ASN A 39 -8.86 -0.93 -30.34
CA ASN A 39 -10.24 -1.07 -29.92
C ASN A 39 -10.44 -0.83 -28.42
N ASN A 40 -9.50 -1.28 -27.58
CA ASN A 40 -9.50 -0.97 -26.16
C ASN A 40 -9.41 0.55 -25.93
N TYR A 41 -8.46 1.20 -26.58
CA TYR A 41 -8.27 2.66 -26.49
C TYR A 41 -9.49 3.46 -26.99
N LEU A 42 -10.20 2.94 -27.99
CA LEU A 42 -11.38 3.60 -28.57
C LEU A 42 -12.70 3.13 -27.94
N ASP A 43 -12.65 2.24 -26.96
CA ASP A 43 -13.81 1.55 -26.39
C ASP A 43 -14.75 0.98 -27.46
N ALA A 44 -14.14 0.38 -28.49
CA ALA A 44 -14.86 -0.12 -29.66
C ALA A 44 -15.05 -1.64 -29.53
N ASP A 45 -16.26 -2.08 -29.25
CA ASP A 45 -16.61 -3.49 -29.32
C ASP A 45 -16.55 -4.02 -30.77
N THR A 46 -15.71 -5.02 -30.99
CA THR A 46 -15.50 -5.64 -32.30
C THR A 46 -16.43 -6.80 -32.57
N TYR A 47 -17.26 -7.19 -31.61
CA TYR A 47 -18.19 -8.32 -31.75
C TYR A 47 -19.55 -7.98 -31.12
N LYS A 48 -20.56 -8.62 -31.64
CA LYS A 48 -21.89 -8.54 -31.07
C LYS A 48 -22.20 -9.86 -30.37
N ILE A 49 -22.52 -9.78 -29.09
CA ILE A 49 -23.03 -10.95 -28.37
C ILE A 49 -24.43 -11.24 -28.90
N ILE A 50 -24.60 -12.38 -29.52
CA ILE A 50 -25.91 -12.90 -29.94
C ILE A 50 -26.36 -13.85 -28.83
N ARG A 51 -27.26 -13.40 -27.96
CA ARG A 51 -27.90 -14.27 -26.99
C ARG A 51 -28.77 -15.28 -27.74
N GLY A 52 -28.61 -16.56 -27.43
CA GLY A 52 -29.44 -17.60 -27.93
C GLY A 52 -30.90 -17.46 -27.42
N ASP A 53 -31.86 -18.22 -28.06
CA ASP A 53 -33.25 -18.27 -27.62
C ASP A 53 -33.46 -19.11 -26.32
N SER A 54 -32.39 -19.32 -25.51
CA SER A 54 -32.52 -20.03 -24.23
C SER A 54 -33.08 -19.09 -23.16
N ASP A 55 -34.07 -19.56 -22.41
CA ASP A 55 -34.63 -18.91 -21.24
C ASP A 55 -33.63 -18.96 -20.02
N GLU A 56 -32.37 -19.35 -20.25
CA GLU A 56 -31.35 -19.43 -19.20
C GLU A 56 -30.90 -18.03 -18.85
N ASP A 57 -31.01 -17.74 -17.58
CA ASP A 57 -30.46 -16.51 -16.99
C ASP A 57 -28.92 -16.61 -17.06
N THR A 58 -28.32 -15.90 -18.00
CA THR A 58 -26.86 -15.83 -18.19
C THR A 58 -26.25 -14.61 -17.49
N GLU A 59 -27.04 -13.84 -16.77
CA GLU A 59 -26.59 -12.69 -15.99
C GLU A 59 -26.10 -13.20 -14.63
N TYR A 60 -24.80 -13.31 -14.50
CA TYR A 60 -24.14 -13.83 -13.29
C TYR A 60 -24.28 -12.88 -12.11
N PHE A 61 -24.10 -11.59 -12.37
CA PHE A 61 -24.18 -10.54 -11.37
C PHE A 61 -25.22 -9.50 -11.79
N LYS A 62 -26.08 -9.13 -10.85
CA LYS A 62 -27.07 -8.05 -11.02
C LYS A 62 -26.63 -6.90 -10.17
N SER A 63 -26.71 -5.69 -10.73
CA SER A 63 -26.42 -4.50 -9.94
C SER A 63 -27.39 -4.35 -8.77
N ASP A 64 -26.87 -4.00 -7.62
CA ASP A 64 -27.63 -3.63 -6.42
C ASP A 64 -28.24 -2.23 -6.53
N PHE A 65 -27.74 -1.41 -7.45
CA PHE A 65 -28.19 -0.04 -7.66
C PHE A 65 -29.20 0.07 -8.80
N THR A 66 -30.13 1.01 -8.66
CA THR A 66 -31.18 1.23 -9.66
C THR A 66 -30.79 2.24 -10.74
N SER A 67 -29.72 3.02 -10.51
CA SER A 67 -29.15 4.00 -11.45
C SER A 67 -27.70 4.32 -11.13
N ASP A 68 -26.98 4.85 -12.12
CA ASP A 68 -25.61 5.34 -11.94
C ASP A 68 -25.54 6.48 -10.93
N GLU A 69 -26.56 7.38 -10.88
CA GLU A 69 -26.60 8.48 -9.92
C GLU A 69 -26.68 7.97 -8.46
N GLU A 70 -27.45 6.91 -8.22
CA GLU A 70 -27.57 6.28 -6.91
C GLU A 70 -26.25 5.65 -6.50
N ARG A 71 -25.59 4.93 -7.42
CA ARG A 71 -24.29 4.31 -7.21
C ARG A 71 -23.22 5.35 -6.91
N GLU A 72 -23.01 6.33 -7.80
CA GLU A 72 -22.01 7.40 -7.64
C GLU A 72 -22.19 8.18 -6.33
N SER A 73 -23.45 8.44 -5.92
CA SER A 73 -23.73 9.13 -4.65
C SER A 73 -23.34 8.27 -3.44
N TYR A 74 -23.68 6.99 -3.47
CA TYR A 74 -23.32 6.04 -2.41
C TYR A 74 -21.82 5.90 -2.27
N GLU A 75 -21.12 5.72 -3.38
CA GLU A 75 -19.66 5.58 -3.44
C GLU A 75 -18.93 6.81 -2.91
N ALA A 76 -19.45 8.01 -3.22
CA ALA A 76 -18.90 9.25 -2.71
C ALA A 76 -19.02 9.38 -1.18
N GLU A 77 -20.14 8.93 -0.61
CA GLU A 77 -20.36 8.89 0.84
C GLU A 77 -19.46 7.81 1.48
N LEU A 78 -19.35 6.65 0.85
CA LEU A 78 -18.50 5.54 1.31
C LEU A 78 -17.03 5.93 1.33
N CYS A 79 -16.50 6.57 0.28
CA CYS A 79 -15.12 7.06 0.25
C CYS A 79 -14.84 8.05 1.39
N ALA A 80 -15.77 8.97 1.68
CA ALA A 80 -15.63 9.88 2.80
C ALA A 80 -15.70 9.15 4.16
N GLN A 81 -16.51 8.11 4.28
CA GLN A 81 -16.57 7.29 5.48
C GLN A 81 -15.29 6.50 5.70
N VAL A 82 -14.72 5.88 4.64
CA VAL A 82 -13.44 5.15 4.72
C VAL A 82 -12.34 6.08 5.22
N GLU A 83 -12.26 7.27 4.67
CA GLU A 83 -11.29 8.28 5.11
C GLU A 83 -11.49 8.67 6.58
N ALA A 84 -12.75 8.94 7.00
CA ALA A 84 -13.05 9.32 8.36
C ALA A 84 -12.76 8.20 9.40
N GLU A 85 -12.87 6.92 9.00
CA GLU A 85 -12.53 5.78 9.86
C GLU A 85 -11.04 5.39 9.78
N GLY A 86 -10.35 5.73 8.67
CA GLY A 86 -8.95 5.38 8.44
C GLY A 86 -7.94 6.44 8.87
N ALA A 87 -8.30 7.72 8.81
CA ALA A 87 -7.42 8.78 9.26
C ALA A 87 -7.06 8.63 10.74
N ALA A 88 -5.76 8.68 11.06
CA ALA A 88 -5.25 8.46 12.41
C ALA A 88 -4.89 9.76 13.11
N LEU A 89 -5.48 10.03 14.26
CA LEU A 89 -5.12 11.13 15.13
C LEU A 89 -3.82 10.78 15.87
N LEU A 90 -2.76 11.57 15.66
CA LEU A 90 -1.43 11.29 16.21
C LEU A 90 -1.13 12.10 17.46
N LYS A 91 -1.70 13.30 17.55
CA LYS A 91 -1.48 14.23 18.65
C LYS A 91 -2.71 15.13 18.80
N ASN A 92 -3.14 15.39 20.03
CA ASN A 92 -4.25 16.31 20.31
C ASN A 92 -4.11 17.00 21.69
N ASP A 93 -3.10 17.85 21.83
CA ASP A 93 -2.83 18.56 23.07
C ASP A 93 -3.97 19.54 23.41
N ASN A 94 -4.38 19.54 24.67
CA ASN A 94 -5.39 20.45 25.20
C ASN A 94 -6.74 20.42 24.43
N ASN A 95 -7.08 19.30 23.82
CA ASN A 95 -8.25 19.16 22.95
C ASN A 95 -8.24 20.22 21.84
N ALA A 96 -7.14 20.33 21.12
CA ALA A 96 -7.03 21.25 19.97
C ALA A 96 -8.04 20.92 18.89
N LEU A 97 -8.34 19.65 18.69
CA LEU A 97 -9.44 19.12 17.89
C LEU A 97 -10.51 18.50 18.82
N PRO A 98 -11.78 18.48 18.39
CA PRO A 98 -12.30 19.09 17.17
C PRO A 98 -12.37 20.62 17.24
N LEU A 99 -12.50 21.26 16.08
CA LEU A 99 -12.71 22.69 15.96
C LEU A 99 -14.09 23.09 16.49
N ALA A 100 -14.18 24.30 17.04
CA ALA A 100 -15.49 24.83 17.47
C ALA A 100 -16.39 25.10 16.25
N SER A 101 -17.69 24.94 16.41
CA SER A 101 -18.66 25.29 15.36
C SER A 101 -18.46 26.76 14.93
N GLY A 102 -18.40 26.98 13.62
CA GLY A 102 -18.17 28.30 13.02
C GLY A 102 -16.75 28.84 13.17
N ALA A 103 -15.76 27.98 13.52
CA ALA A 103 -14.36 28.35 13.60
C ALA A 103 -13.87 29.01 12.30
N LYS A 104 -12.93 29.95 12.45
CA LYS A 104 -12.29 30.68 11.37
C LYS A 104 -10.84 30.24 11.27
N VAL A 105 -10.47 29.61 10.15
CA VAL A 105 -9.18 28.98 9.96
C VAL A 105 -8.41 29.51 8.76
N SER A 106 -7.09 29.46 8.85
CA SER A 106 -6.19 29.72 7.72
C SER A 106 -5.48 28.41 7.32
N LEU A 107 -5.54 28.06 6.02
CA LEU A 107 -4.93 26.88 5.45
C LEU A 107 -3.55 27.22 4.89
N PHE A 108 -2.53 26.50 5.33
CA PHE A 108 -1.14 26.71 4.96
C PHE A 108 -0.54 25.46 4.32
N GLY A 109 0.56 25.67 3.61
CA GLY A 109 1.23 24.68 2.80
C GLY A 109 0.58 24.50 1.44
N HIS A 110 1.38 24.29 0.39
CA HIS A 110 0.83 24.06 -0.96
C HIS A 110 -0.07 22.82 -0.98
N GLY A 111 0.19 21.81 -0.12
CA GLY A 111 -0.65 20.64 0.05
C GLY A 111 -2.11 20.96 0.40
N SER A 112 -2.40 22.14 0.97
CA SER A 112 -3.79 22.54 1.26
C SER A 112 -4.63 22.81 0.01
N VAL A 113 -4.01 23.22 -1.09
CA VAL A 113 -4.65 23.46 -2.39
C VAL A 113 -4.31 22.41 -3.45
N ASP A 114 -3.30 21.58 -3.19
CA ASP A 114 -2.78 20.52 -4.05
C ASP A 114 -2.68 19.22 -3.26
N LEU A 115 -3.84 18.66 -2.86
CA LEU A 115 -3.93 17.42 -2.08
C LEU A 115 -3.39 16.22 -2.85
N MET A 116 -2.89 15.22 -2.11
CA MET A 116 -2.73 13.87 -2.63
C MET A 116 -4.06 13.15 -2.53
N TYR A 117 -4.64 12.87 -3.69
CA TYR A 117 -5.86 12.06 -3.81
C TYR A 117 -5.54 10.59 -4.03
N GLY A 118 -4.37 10.28 -4.57
CA GLY A 118 -3.83 8.96 -4.86
C GLY A 118 -2.48 9.08 -5.53
N GLY A 119 -1.80 7.96 -5.79
CA GLY A 119 -0.50 7.95 -6.44
C GLY A 119 -0.55 8.21 -7.94
N THR A 120 0.54 7.93 -8.63
CA THR A 120 0.62 8.01 -10.10
C THR A 120 0.58 6.62 -10.73
N GLY A 121 0.29 6.54 -12.03
CA GLY A 121 0.21 5.27 -12.75
C GLY A 121 -1.13 4.58 -12.60
N SER A 122 -1.11 3.28 -12.30
CA SER A 122 -2.30 2.45 -12.14
C SER A 122 -3.20 2.86 -10.98
N GLY A 123 -2.68 3.59 -9.99
CA GLY A 123 -3.44 4.16 -8.87
C GLY A 123 -3.77 5.64 -9.03
N SER A 124 -3.72 6.19 -10.26
CA SER A 124 -4.06 7.59 -10.49
C SER A 124 -5.55 7.87 -10.30
N VAL A 125 -5.88 9.05 -9.78
CA VAL A 125 -7.24 9.49 -9.48
C VAL A 125 -7.70 10.56 -10.45
N ASP A 126 -8.93 10.44 -10.98
CA ASP A 126 -9.58 11.54 -11.68
C ASP A 126 -10.10 12.57 -10.68
N THR A 127 -9.38 13.68 -10.54
CA THR A 127 -9.71 14.75 -9.60
C THR A 127 -10.70 15.76 -10.14
N SER A 128 -11.20 15.60 -11.36
CA SER A 128 -12.07 16.58 -12.04
C SER A 128 -13.40 16.83 -11.30
N LYS A 129 -13.87 15.81 -10.54
CA LYS A 129 -15.08 15.88 -9.71
C LYS A 129 -14.76 15.96 -8.20
N ALA A 130 -13.49 15.95 -7.81
CA ALA A 130 -13.10 15.93 -6.41
C ALA A 130 -13.39 17.27 -5.72
N PRO A 131 -13.99 17.29 -4.52
CA PRO A 131 -14.11 18.49 -3.72
C PRO A 131 -12.73 18.97 -3.29
N ASN A 132 -12.54 20.29 -3.20
CA ASN A 132 -11.33 20.81 -2.60
C ASN A 132 -11.47 20.97 -1.08
N PHE A 133 -10.35 21.07 -0.37
CA PHE A 133 -10.34 21.12 1.08
C PHE A 133 -11.12 22.33 1.66
N LYS A 134 -11.02 23.51 1.02
CA LYS A 134 -11.78 24.68 1.45
C LYS A 134 -13.29 24.41 1.41
N GLN A 135 -13.79 23.85 0.31
CA GLN A 135 -15.21 23.53 0.16
C GLN A 135 -15.66 22.53 1.22
N ALA A 136 -14.89 21.45 1.43
CA ALA A 136 -15.21 20.43 2.43
C ALA A 136 -15.33 21.02 3.84
N LEU A 137 -14.45 21.96 4.23
CA LEU A 137 -14.54 22.65 5.52
C LEU A 137 -15.73 23.61 5.60
N GLU A 138 -15.99 24.35 4.52
CA GLU A 138 -17.12 25.30 4.46
C GLU A 138 -18.47 24.56 4.54
N ASP A 139 -18.58 23.37 3.98
CA ASP A 139 -19.76 22.49 4.09
C ASP A 139 -20.00 22.04 5.55
N GLN A 140 -18.94 21.95 6.36
CA GLN A 140 -19.00 21.71 7.81
C GLN A 140 -19.22 22.99 8.64
N GLY A 141 -19.46 24.13 7.98
CA GLY A 141 -19.68 25.41 8.64
C GLY A 141 -18.42 26.09 9.18
N ILE A 142 -17.22 25.60 8.82
CA ILE A 142 -15.94 26.21 9.16
C ILE A 142 -15.62 27.28 8.13
N GLN A 143 -15.20 28.46 8.57
CA GLN A 143 -14.90 29.58 7.68
C GLN A 143 -13.41 29.59 7.32
N VAL A 144 -13.10 29.50 6.03
CA VAL A 144 -11.72 29.47 5.53
C VAL A 144 -11.26 30.85 5.06
N ASN A 145 -10.02 31.20 5.36
CA ASN A 145 -9.37 32.43 4.92
C ASN A 145 -9.20 32.44 3.40
N SER A 146 -10.16 33.05 2.69
CA SER A 146 -10.14 33.10 1.23
C SER A 146 -8.96 33.89 0.67
N THR A 147 -8.44 34.89 1.40
CA THR A 147 -7.27 35.67 0.93
C THR A 147 -6.02 34.79 0.83
N LEU A 148 -5.80 33.95 1.80
CA LEU A 148 -4.67 33.02 1.79
C LEU A 148 -4.89 31.86 0.80
N TRP A 149 -6.13 31.34 0.76
CA TRP A 149 -6.51 30.30 -0.21
C TRP A 149 -6.31 30.76 -1.67
N ASP A 150 -6.82 31.95 -2.01
CA ASP A 150 -6.68 32.49 -3.36
C ASP A 150 -5.22 32.79 -3.72
N LEU A 151 -4.38 33.10 -2.72
CA LEU A 151 -2.93 33.26 -2.93
C LEU A 151 -2.29 31.94 -3.31
N TYR A 152 -2.47 30.88 -2.51
CA TYR A 152 -1.90 29.55 -2.81
C TYR A 152 -2.44 28.98 -4.12
N SER A 153 -3.73 29.18 -4.42
CA SER A 153 -4.39 28.72 -5.65
C SER A 153 -4.08 29.57 -6.88
N SER A 154 -3.27 30.63 -6.74
CA SER A 154 -2.96 31.51 -7.89
C SER A 154 -2.06 30.81 -8.89
N ASP A 155 -2.18 31.18 -10.19
CA ASP A 155 -1.36 30.61 -11.27
C ASP A 155 0.15 30.73 -11.00
N ASP A 156 0.60 31.81 -10.34
CA ASP A 156 2.00 32.02 -10.01
C ASP A 156 2.47 31.03 -8.92
N MET A 157 1.68 30.86 -7.87
CA MET A 157 2.00 29.93 -6.79
C MET A 157 1.97 28.48 -7.27
N MET A 158 0.89 28.07 -7.92
CA MET A 158 0.73 26.72 -8.47
C MET A 158 1.81 26.36 -9.49
N LYS A 159 2.27 27.30 -10.29
CA LYS A 159 3.33 27.06 -11.28
C LYS A 159 4.73 26.92 -10.65
N ASN A 160 5.01 27.68 -9.60
CA ASN A 160 6.37 27.82 -9.08
C ASN A 160 6.60 27.08 -7.76
N TYR A 161 5.55 26.77 -7.01
CA TYR A 161 5.60 26.23 -5.66
C TYR A 161 4.61 25.07 -5.44
N SER A 162 4.26 24.34 -6.48
CA SER A 162 3.52 23.08 -6.33
C SER A 162 4.46 21.89 -6.33
N ARG A 163 4.01 20.81 -5.72
CA ARG A 163 4.71 19.55 -5.71
C ARG A 163 5.05 19.09 -7.12
N ILE A 164 6.21 18.48 -7.29
CA ILE A 164 6.62 17.82 -8.51
C ILE A 164 6.76 16.33 -8.24
N THR A 165 6.07 15.54 -9.06
CA THR A 165 6.12 14.07 -9.03
C THR A 165 6.61 13.57 -10.38
N PRO A 166 7.56 12.61 -10.43
CA PRO A 166 7.88 11.93 -11.68
C PRO A 166 6.62 11.31 -12.28
N ALA A 167 6.42 11.47 -13.61
CA ALA A 167 5.30 10.81 -14.27
C ALA A 167 5.51 9.29 -14.28
N ALA A 168 4.45 8.51 -14.08
CA ALA A 168 4.50 7.06 -14.18
C ALA A 168 4.80 6.64 -15.63
N ILE A 169 5.62 5.62 -15.79
CA ILE A 169 5.87 4.86 -17.03
C ILE A 169 6.50 5.66 -18.19
N SER A 170 7.46 5.04 -18.85
CA SER A 170 8.12 5.33 -20.12
C SER A 170 8.96 6.60 -20.29
N ASP A 171 8.51 7.74 -19.86
CA ASP A 171 9.27 9.01 -20.00
C ASP A 171 9.96 9.41 -18.70
N THR A 172 9.76 8.66 -17.67
CA THR A 172 10.07 8.95 -16.28
C THR A 172 11.54 8.84 -15.91
N LEU A 173 12.24 8.03 -16.63
CA LEU A 173 13.68 7.85 -16.44
C LEU A 173 14.50 8.86 -17.23
N GLU A 174 13.85 9.84 -17.86
CA GLU A 174 14.58 10.99 -18.40
C GLU A 174 15.19 11.80 -17.27
N ALA A 175 16.44 12.17 -17.43
CA ALA A 175 17.32 12.83 -16.47
C ALA A 175 16.84 14.19 -15.89
N ASN A 176 15.58 14.57 -16.12
CA ASN A 176 15.00 15.86 -15.71
C ASN A 176 13.73 15.75 -14.86
N THR A 177 13.21 14.55 -14.59
CA THR A 177 12.02 14.38 -13.75
C THR A 177 12.48 14.07 -12.33
N GLN A 178 12.17 14.93 -11.39
CA GLN A 178 12.65 14.86 -10.01
C GLN A 178 11.46 15.00 -9.06
N TYR A 179 11.52 14.32 -7.92
CA TYR A 179 10.63 14.64 -6.80
C TYR A 179 10.96 16.02 -6.26
N ALA A 180 9.94 16.82 -5.93
CA ALA A 180 10.12 18.06 -5.22
C ALA A 180 8.93 18.33 -4.30
N VAL A 181 9.20 18.63 -3.04
CA VAL A 181 8.22 19.21 -2.12
C VAL A 181 7.82 20.59 -2.62
N ASN A 182 8.82 21.41 -2.92
CA ASN A 182 8.70 22.73 -3.55
C ASN A 182 7.73 23.68 -2.82
N GLU A 183 7.73 23.65 -1.48
CA GLU A 183 6.90 24.53 -0.66
C GLU A 183 7.32 26.01 -0.87
N ALA A 184 6.35 26.90 -0.78
CA ALA A 184 6.58 28.32 -0.92
C ALA A 184 7.33 28.91 0.29
N PRO A 185 8.41 29.68 0.09
CA PRO A 185 9.05 30.36 1.20
C PRO A 185 8.11 31.39 1.84
N TRP A 186 8.20 31.57 3.15
CA TRP A 186 7.31 32.45 3.93
C TRP A 186 7.12 33.85 3.33
N SER A 187 8.18 34.41 2.75
CA SER A 187 8.14 35.75 2.13
C SER A 187 7.07 35.89 1.03
N LYS A 188 6.61 34.80 0.42
CA LYS A 188 5.54 34.80 -0.57
C LYS A 188 4.14 34.97 0.01
N LEU A 189 3.98 34.73 1.30
CA LEU A 189 2.70 34.81 2.00
C LEU A 189 2.39 36.22 2.54
N SER A 190 3.33 37.15 2.44
CA SER A 190 3.26 38.50 3.03
C SER A 190 2.03 39.29 2.62
N SER A 191 1.50 39.08 1.41
CA SER A 191 0.28 39.76 0.95
C SER A 191 -1.00 39.33 1.67
N ALA A 192 -0.99 38.12 2.28
CA ALA A 192 -2.12 37.54 3.01
C ALA A 192 -2.03 37.78 4.52
N GLU A 193 -0.86 38.16 5.06
CA GLU A 193 -0.65 38.29 6.52
C GLU A 193 -1.71 39.16 7.24
N SER A 194 -2.18 40.21 6.60
CA SER A 194 -3.20 41.09 7.20
C SER A 194 -4.56 40.41 7.45
N SER A 195 -4.82 39.25 6.82
CA SER A 195 -6.06 38.48 7.00
C SER A 195 -5.96 37.45 8.13
N PHE A 196 -4.75 37.11 8.61
CA PHE A 196 -4.54 35.98 9.54
C PHE A 196 -5.30 36.18 10.86
N ALA A 197 -5.28 37.37 11.41
CA ALA A 197 -5.95 37.67 12.68
C ALA A 197 -7.48 37.49 12.63
N ASP A 198 -8.08 37.69 11.46
CA ASP A 198 -9.54 37.53 11.27
C ASP A 198 -9.92 36.04 11.14
N TYR A 199 -8.93 35.17 10.85
CA TYR A 199 -9.07 33.73 10.68
C TYR A 199 -8.09 32.95 11.58
N GLY A 200 -7.94 33.44 12.82
CA GLY A 200 -6.92 33.00 13.76
C GLY A 200 -7.36 31.89 14.75
N ASP A 201 -8.53 31.26 14.57
CA ASP A 201 -8.93 30.19 15.47
C ASP A 201 -8.01 28.96 15.33
N ALA A 202 -7.52 28.68 14.11
CA ALA A 202 -6.46 27.71 13.87
C ALA A 202 -5.66 28.06 12.60
N ALA A 203 -4.36 27.78 12.61
CA ALA A 203 -3.55 27.56 11.42
C ALA A 203 -3.53 26.05 11.15
N ILE A 204 -4.04 25.63 10.00
CA ILE A 204 -4.02 24.25 9.53
C ILE A 204 -2.97 24.13 8.44
N VAL A 205 -1.96 23.29 8.65
CA VAL A 205 -0.86 23.06 7.71
C VAL A 205 -1.02 21.68 7.10
N VAL A 206 -0.92 21.58 5.78
CA VAL A 206 -0.97 20.30 5.07
C VAL A 206 0.42 20.00 4.48
N PHE A 207 1.07 18.98 5.01
CA PHE A 207 2.28 18.41 4.42
C PHE A 207 1.90 17.25 3.52
N SER A 208 2.26 17.32 2.25
CA SER A 208 1.95 16.27 1.29
C SER A 208 3.20 15.71 0.62
N ARG A 209 3.20 14.38 0.42
CA ARG A 209 4.22 13.67 -0.34
C ARG A 209 3.53 12.76 -1.34
N SER A 210 4.07 12.74 -2.56
CA SER A 210 3.56 11.85 -3.58
C SER A 210 4.42 10.59 -3.66
N GLY A 211 3.77 9.45 -3.79
CA GLY A 211 4.34 8.24 -4.33
C GLY A 211 3.84 7.99 -5.75
N GLY A 212 4.36 6.97 -6.42
CA GLY A 212 3.90 6.62 -7.74
C GLY A 212 4.58 5.40 -8.32
N GLU A 213 3.91 4.79 -9.27
CA GLU A 213 4.46 3.70 -10.06
C GLU A 213 5.65 4.17 -10.91
N GLY A 214 6.71 3.36 -10.96
CA GLY A 214 7.88 3.60 -11.80
C GLY A 214 9.02 4.37 -11.17
N ALA A 215 8.86 4.89 -9.93
CA ALA A 215 9.93 5.61 -9.25
C ALA A 215 9.81 5.48 -7.73
N ASP A 216 10.88 5.02 -7.07
CA ASP A 216 11.00 5.03 -5.62
C ASP A 216 11.43 6.41 -5.10
N LEU A 217 11.10 6.71 -3.85
CA LEU A 217 11.37 7.99 -3.23
C LEU A 217 12.85 8.10 -2.82
N PRO A 218 13.51 9.25 -3.03
CA PRO A 218 14.90 9.43 -2.64
C PRO A 218 15.08 9.56 -1.13
N SER A 219 15.99 8.79 -0.55
CA SER A 219 16.36 8.88 0.87
C SER A 219 17.50 9.87 1.14
N GLY A 220 18.17 10.36 0.12
CA GLY A 220 19.30 11.30 0.23
C GLY A 220 20.62 10.67 0.65
N GLU A 221 20.58 9.49 1.27
CA GLU A 221 21.75 8.74 1.70
C GLU A 221 21.86 7.41 0.93
N ASN A 222 23.02 6.76 1.01
CA ASN A 222 23.21 5.36 0.59
C ASN A 222 22.95 5.01 -0.88
N GLY A 223 23.24 5.93 -1.79
CA GLY A 223 23.23 5.63 -3.21
C GLY A 223 21.89 5.81 -3.89
N THR A 224 20.92 6.39 -3.21
CA THR A 224 19.78 6.96 -3.90
C THR A 224 20.24 8.09 -4.80
N ASN A 225 19.57 8.23 -5.93
CA ASN A 225 19.95 9.25 -6.89
C ASN A 225 19.45 10.64 -6.44
N ASP A 226 20.32 11.42 -5.77
CA ASP A 226 20.00 12.80 -5.33
C ASP A 226 19.50 13.69 -6.46
N SER A 227 19.73 13.31 -7.73
CA SER A 227 19.19 14.03 -8.88
C SER A 227 17.66 13.98 -8.98
N TRP A 228 16.99 13.09 -8.23
CA TRP A 228 15.55 12.97 -8.19
C TRP A 228 14.87 13.97 -7.25
N ILE A 229 15.66 14.72 -6.49
CA ILE A 229 15.14 15.75 -5.58
C ILE A 229 15.45 17.13 -6.14
N LYS A 230 14.45 17.98 -6.17
CA LYS A 230 14.58 19.37 -6.59
C LYS A 230 14.01 20.29 -5.51
N GLY A 231 14.77 21.35 -5.22
CA GLY A 231 14.34 22.38 -4.29
C GLY A 231 14.44 22.00 -2.82
N GLN A 232 15.10 20.90 -2.49
CA GLN A 232 15.40 20.50 -1.13
C GLN A 232 16.87 20.76 -0.83
N GLU A 233 17.14 21.52 0.25
CA GLU A 233 18.48 21.72 0.76
C GLU A 233 18.75 20.67 1.86
N GLY A 234 19.95 20.11 1.90
CA GLY A 234 20.34 19.11 2.89
C GLY A 234 20.76 17.80 2.25
N ASP A 235 20.47 16.70 2.91
CA ASP A 235 20.87 15.34 2.52
C ASP A 235 20.02 14.74 1.38
N GLY A 236 19.05 15.47 0.90
CA GLY A 236 18.20 15.03 -0.19
C GLY A 236 17.07 14.08 0.23
N ASN A 237 16.76 13.96 1.49
CA ASN A 237 15.67 13.11 2.00
C ASN A 237 14.29 13.71 1.71
N TYR A 238 13.53 13.07 0.82
CA TYR A 238 12.21 13.54 0.40
C TYR A 238 11.14 13.42 1.50
N LEU A 239 11.31 12.50 2.43
CA LEU A 239 10.35 12.25 3.51
C LEU A 239 10.63 13.07 4.79
N ALA A 240 11.74 13.80 4.84
CA ALA A 240 11.97 14.82 5.87
C ALA A 240 11.27 16.12 5.52
N LEU A 241 11.03 16.99 6.50
CA LEU A 241 10.53 18.35 6.23
C LEU A 241 11.60 19.17 5.51
N SER A 242 11.20 19.85 4.43
CA SER A 242 12.05 20.80 3.71
C SER A 242 12.39 22.04 4.56
N ALA A 243 13.34 22.83 4.10
CA ALA A 243 13.72 24.09 4.76
C ALA A 243 12.54 25.08 4.80
N GLU A 244 11.76 25.15 3.71
CA GLU A 244 10.59 26.01 3.60
C GLU A 244 9.44 25.55 4.51
N GLU A 245 9.22 24.24 4.64
CA GLU A 245 8.22 23.69 5.58
C GLU A 245 8.62 23.97 7.04
N LYS A 246 9.90 23.86 7.38
CA LYS A 246 10.43 24.24 8.69
C LYS A 246 10.30 25.75 8.93
N GLU A 247 10.64 26.60 7.93
CA GLU A 247 10.43 28.04 7.98
C GLU A 247 8.94 28.39 8.22
N LEU A 248 8.03 27.70 7.54
CA LEU A 248 6.58 27.88 7.70
C LEU A 248 6.17 27.60 9.15
N LEU A 249 6.55 26.48 9.74
CA LEU A 249 6.22 26.13 11.12
C LEU A 249 6.80 27.15 12.13
N GLN A 250 8.05 27.61 11.96
CA GLN A 250 8.70 28.61 12.81
C GLN A 250 7.94 29.93 12.82
N ASN A 251 7.49 30.39 11.65
CA ASN A 251 6.69 31.60 11.52
C ASN A 251 5.31 31.44 12.15
N LEU A 252 4.65 30.29 11.94
CA LEU A 252 3.36 29.99 12.56
C LEU A 252 3.47 29.93 14.09
N LYS A 253 4.52 29.34 14.62
CA LYS A 253 4.83 29.35 16.08
C LYS A 253 4.95 30.79 16.60
N THR A 254 5.68 31.63 15.88
CA THR A 254 5.81 33.06 16.23
C THR A 254 4.45 33.77 16.24
N LEU A 255 3.60 33.50 15.24
CA LEU A 255 2.25 34.07 15.16
C LEU A 255 1.31 33.52 16.22
N LYS A 256 1.48 32.27 16.63
CA LYS A 256 0.77 31.69 17.77
C LYS A 256 1.21 32.34 19.08
N ASP A 257 2.50 32.49 19.30
CA ASP A 257 3.03 33.10 20.53
C ASP A 257 2.60 34.56 20.73
N ASN A 258 2.39 35.28 19.65
CA ASN A 258 1.87 36.65 19.71
C ASN A 258 0.33 36.74 19.70
N GLY A 259 -0.38 35.60 19.65
CA GLY A 259 -1.83 35.53 19.76
C GLY A 259 -2.57 35.71 18.44
N THR A 260 -1.91 35.73 17.28
CA THR A 260 -2.56 35.77 15.98
C THR A 260 -3.31 34.48 15.69
N PHE A 261 -2.69 33.32 15.94
CA PHE A 261 -3.32 32.01 15.92
C PHE A 261 -3.48 31.45 17.33
N LYS A 262 -4.57 30.72 17.56
CA LYS A 262 -4.82 30.05 18.86
C LYS A 262 -4.18 28.66 18.90
N LYS A 263 -4.10 28.00 17.77
CA LYS A 263 -3.57 26.64 17.63
C LYS A 263 -2.97 26.39 16.24
N ILE A 264 -2.03 25.43 16.18
CA ILE A 264 -1.44 24.93 14.95
C ILE A 264 -1.84 23.46 14.84
N ILE A 265 -2.46 23.09 13.72
CA ILE A 265 -2.89 21.73 13.39
C ILE A 265 -2.13 21.30 12.15
N VAL A 266 -1.54 20.12 12.15
CA VAL A 266 -0.84 19.54 11.01
C VAL A 266 -1.63 18.37 10.47
N LEU A 267 -1.86 18.35 9.16
CA LEU A 267 -2.37 17.20 8.43
C LEU A 267 -1.25 16.62 7.58
N ILE A 268 -1.09 15.30 7.65
CA ILE A 268 -0.07 14.56 6.91
C ILE A 268 -0.76 13.80 5.79
N ASN A 269 -0.71 14.37 4.59
CA ASN A 269 -1.34 13.84 3.38
C ASN A 269 -0.27 13.09 2.56
N SER A 270 0.01 11.90 3.00
CA SER A 270 1.03 11.02 2.41
C SER A 270 0.82 9.59 2.85
N SER A 271 0.80 8.66 1.90
CA SER A 271 0.87 7.22 2.16
C SER A 271 2.28 6.74 2.48
N ASN A 272 3.30 7.51 2.07
CA ASN A 272 4.68 7.22 2.47
C ASN A 272 4.95 7.85 3.85
N ALA A 273 5.45 7.07 4.79
CA ALA A 273 5.70 7.51 6.15
C ALA A 273 6.79 8.60 6.21
N ILE A 274 6.39 9.85 6.42
CA ILE A 274 7.32 10.98 6.61
C ILE A 274 7.97 10.89 7.99
N GLU A 275 9.18 11.46 8.13
CA GLU A 275 9.87 11.55 9.41
C GLU A 275 9.14 12.50 10.34
N MET A 276 8.92 12.05 11.59
CA MET A 276 8.11 12.75 12.60
C MET A 276 8.93 13.53 13.64
N ASP A 277 10.19 13.81 13.35
CA ASP A 277 11.08 14.54 14.25
C ASP A 277 10.50 15.92 14.65
N PHE A 278 9.82 16.59 13.73
CA PHE A 278 9.22 17.90 13.91
C PHE A 278 8.09 17.95 14.97
N LEU A 279 7.55 16.80 15.38
CA LEU A 279 6.56 16.71 16.47
C LEU A 279 7.22 16.59 17.85
N ASN A 280 8.52 16.33 17.92
CA ASN A 280 9.25 16.13 19.18
C ASN A 280 10.42 17.10 19.33
N PRO A 281 10.27 18.18 20.13
CA PRO A 281 11.34 19.18 20.33
C PRO A 281 12.65 18.63 20.93
N GLU A 282 12.59 17.49 21.63
CA GLU A 282 13.79 16.86 22.22
C GLU A 282 14.62 16.16 21.13
N ILE A 283 14.01 15.79 20.02
CA ILE A 283 14.66 15.13 18.88
C ILE A 283 15.14 16.15 17.85
N CYS A 284 14.23 16.99 17.33
CA CYS A 284 14.58 17.97 16.30
C CYS A 284 15.31 19.22 16.86
N GLY A 285 15.28 19.43 18.18
CA GLY A 285 15.92 20.58 18.84
C GLY A 285 15.14 21.89 18.74
N GLU A 286 13.92 21.87 18.16
CA GLU A 286 13.08 23.06 17.98
C GLU A 286 11.60 22.76 18.32
N ASP A 287 10.96 23.67 19.09
CA ASP A 287 9.53 23.60 19.39
C ASP A 287 8.73 24.39 18.34
N TYR A 288 8.04 23.72 17.47
CA TYR A 288 7.16 24.31 16.47
C TYR A 288 5.75 24.66 16.99
N GLY A 289 5.45 24.34 18.24
CA GLY A 289 4.18 24.69 18.89
C GLY A 289 2.95 24.00 18.30
N ILE A 290 3.11 22.82 17.72
CA ILE A 290 2.03 22.05 17.10
C ILE A 290 1.13 21.47 18.20
N ASP A 291 -0.16 21.80 18.16
CA ASP A 291 -1.16 21.34 19.13
C ASP A 291 -1.83 20.02 18.72
N SER A 292 -2.01 19.80 17.43
CA SER A 292 -2.60 18.58 16.93
C SER A 292 -1.96 18.15 15.61
N ALA A 293 -1.86 16.84 15.40
CA ALA A 293 -1.41 16.24 14.16
C ALA A 293 -2.30 15.04 13.81
N MET A 294 -2.66 14.91 12.52
CA MET A 294 -3.47 13.81 12.00
C MET A 294 -2.87 13.32 10.70
N TRP A 295 -2.70 12.01 10.58
CA TRP A 295 -2.36 11.37 9.31
C TRP A 295 -3.65 11.08 8.54
N ILE A 296 -3.64 11.43 7.24
CA ILE A 296 -4.80 11.31 6.35
C ILE A 296 -4.45 10.57 5.04
N GLY A 297 -3.29 9.95 4.93
CA GLY A 297 -2.87 9.20 3.72
C GLY A 297 -3.14 9.92 2.42
N ASP A 298 -3.55 9.20 1.39
CA ASP A 298 -4.06 9.75 0.13
C ASP A 298 -5.58 9.62 0.13
N VAL A 299 -6.27 10.77 0.07
CA VAL A 299 -7.68 10.87 0.49
C VAL A 299 -8.71 10.31 -0.51
N GLY A 300 -8.29 9.79 -1.67
CA GLY A 300 -9.23 9.37 -2.70
C GLY A 300 -10.06 10.54 -3.26
N GLN A 301 -11.05 10.23 -4.08
CA GLN A 301 -11.78 11.28 -4.81
C GLN A 301 -12.62 12.18 -3.89
N THR A 302 -13.23 11.65 -2.82
CA THR A 302 -14.13 12.40 -1.94
C THR A 302 -13.77 12.33 -0.45
N GLY A 303 -12.72 11.61 -0.06
CA GLY A 303 -12.35 11.42 1.34
C GLY A 303 -12.03 12.69 2.11
N ILE A 304 -11.63 13.77 1.42
CA ILE A 304 -11.42 15.08 2.07
C ILE A 304 -12.66 15.59 2.82
N ASN A 305 -13.86 15.12 2.45
CA ASN A 305 -15.08 15.40 3.21
C ASN A 305 -15.06 14.68 4.57
N GLY A 306 -14.53 13.46 4.62
CA GLY A 306 -14.31 12.71 5.86
C GLY A 306 -13.33 13.42 6.80
N VAL A 307 -12.21 13.91 6.25
CA VAL A 307 -11.26 14.75 7.00
C VAL A 307 -11.96 16.00 7.58
N ALA A 308 -12.79 16.68 6.80
CA ALA A 308 -13.53 17.85 7.27
C ALA A 308 -14.52 17.50 8.39
N GLN A 309 -15.19 16.34 8.32
CA GLN A 309 -16.06 15.83 9.37
C GLN A 309 -15.29 15.54 10.68
N LEU A 310 -14.10 14.95 10.59
CA LEU A 310 -13.20 14.76 11.73
C LEU A 310 -12.81 16.10 12.37
N LEU A 311 -12.35 17.04 11.58
CA LEU A 311 -11.94 18.35 12.07
C LEU A 311 -13.09 19.12 12.72
N ALA A 312 -14.32 18.95 12.23
CA ALA A 312 -15.54 19.56 12.79
C ALA A 312 -16.10 18.81 14.01
N GLY A 313 -15.65 17.57 14.27
CA GLY A 313 -16.13 16.73 15.34
C GLY A 313 -17.49 16.07 15.08
N GLU A 314 -17.92 15.99 13.82
CA GLU A 314 -19.08 15.18 13.43
C GLU A 314 -18.78 13.69 13.55
N VAL A 315 -17.54 13.30 13.22
CA VAL A 315 -17.02 11.95 13.41
C VAL A 315 -15.85 12.02 14.41
N THR A 316 -15.75 11.02 15.25
CA THR A 316 -14.65 10.83 16.20
C THR A 316 -13.57 9.97 15.55
N PRO A 317 -12.28 10.38 15.55
CA PRO A 317 -11.19 9.58 15.00
C PRO A 317 -11.14 8.18 15.59
N SER A 318 -10.92 7.18 14.74
CA SER A 318 -10.80 5.77 15.13
C SER A 318 -9.81 4.99 14.26
N GLY A 319 -9.13 5.64 13.33
CA GLY A 319 -8.10 5.06 12.49
C GLY A 319 -6.86 4.69 13.29
N SER A 320 -6.17 3.65 12.87
CA SER A 320 -4.94 3.16 13.50
C SER A 320 -3.88 2.97 12.43
N LEU A 321 -2.66 3.46 12.68
CA LEU A 321 -1.54 3.37 11.72
C LEU A 321 -1.23 1.93 11.34
N VAL A 322 -0.93 1.72 10.07
CA VAL A 322 -0.56 0.41 9.51
C VAL A 322 0.94 0.26 9.25
N ASP A 323 1.69 1.27 9.67
CA ASP A 323 3.16 1.33 9.70
C ASP A 323 3.62 1.98 10.99
N SER A 324 4.85 1.68 11.42
CA SER A 324 5.53 2.48 12.44
C SER A 324 6.08 3.75 11.81
N TYR A 325 5.80 4.89 12.42
CA TYR A 325 6.38 6.17 12.03
C TYR A 325 7.61 6.50 12.86
N LEU A 326 8.68 6.87 12.21
CA LEU A 326 9.99 7.05 12.82
C LEU A 326 10.36 8.54 12.93
N TYR A 327 11.30 8.84 13.82
CA TYR A 327 11.95 10.15 13.84
C TYR A 327 13.00 10.29 12.72
N ASP A 328 13.59 9.15 12.30
CA ASP A 328 14.59 9.05 11.24
C ASP A 328 14.39 7.70 10.52
N ASN A 329 13.98 7.75 9.27
CA ASN A 329 13.70 6.56 8.47
C ASN A 329 14.94 5.69 8.19
N MET A 330 16.15 6.21 8.43
CA MET A 330 17.39 5.44 8.35
C MET A 330 17.51 4.37 9.44
N ALA A 331 16.67 4.40 10.46
CA ALA A 331 16.58 3.33 11.47
C ALA A 331 15.92 2.04 10.94
N ASN A 332 15.31 2.06 9.74
CA ASN A 332 14.72 0.88 9.12
C ASN A 332 15.81 -0.08 8.62
N PRO A 333 15.81 -1.37 9.04
CA PRO A 333 16.85 -2.32 8.65
C PRO A 333 16.86 -2.67 7.15
N ALA A 334 15.79 -2.42 6.41
CA ALA A 334 15.71 -2.69 4.97
C ALA A 334 16.34 -1.58 4.12
N ILE A 335 16.60 -0.40 4.67
CA ILE A 335 16.92 0.80 3.90
C ILE A 335 18.16 0.65 2.99
N TYR A 336 19.20 -0.04 3.44
CA TYR A 336 20.42 -0.20 2.68
C TYR A 336 20.31 -1.20 1.51
N ASN A 337 19.34 -2.12 1.56
CA ASN A 337 19.15 -3.18 0.57
C ASN A 337 17.76 -3.13 -0.09
N PHE A 338 17.04 -2.03 0.09
CA PHE A 338 15.74 -1.83 -0.52
C PHE A 338 15.83 -1.73 -2.04
N TYR A 339 16.78 -0.93 -2.52
CA TYR A 339 16.97 -0.71 -3.95
C TYR A 339 17.65 -1.90 -4.63
N THR A 340 17.27 -2.16 -5.88
CA THR A 340 17.96 -3.11 -6.73
C THR A 340 19.41 -2.69 -6.97
N GLN A 341 20.34 -3.63 -6.86
CA GLN A 341 21.77 -3.41 -6.97
C GLN A 341 22.36 -4.11 -8.17
N ALA A 342 23.37 -3.51 -8.80
CA ALA A 342 24.11 -4.14 -9.89
C ALA A 342 25.25 -5.02 -9.35
N TYR A 343 25.46 -6.20 -9.96
CA TYR A 343 26.68 -6.95 -9.72
C TYR A 343 27.89 -6.13 -10.19
N PRO A 344 28.87 -5.82 -9.34
CA PRO A 344 30.01 -4.98 -9.71
C PRO A 344 30.83 -5.53 -10.88
N ASN A 345 30.79 -6.84 -11.07
CA ASN A 345 31.48 -7.56 -12.14
C ASN A 345 30.54 -8.05 -13.25
N ALA A 346 29.35 -7.51 -13.38
CA ALA A 346 28.38 -7.88 -14.41
C ALA A 346 28.96 -7.86 -15.82
N ALA A 347 29.78 -6.83 -16.11
CA ALA A 347 30.42 -6.68 -17.42
C ALA A 347 31.40 -7.82 -17.77
N ASP A 348 32.01 -8.50 -16.80
CA ASP A 348 32.90 -9.62 -17.01
C ASP A 348 32.19 -10.83 -17.63
N TYR A 349 30.89 -10.88 -17.43
CA TYR A 349 29.99 -11.96 -17.90
C TYR A 349 29.00 -11.48 -18.97
N ASN A 350 29.13 -10.25 -19.46
CA ASN A 350 28.23 -9.61 -20.41
C ASN A 350 26.76 -9.54 -19.91
N LEU A 351 26.55 -9.44 -18.61
CA LEU A 351 25.24 -9.20 -18.01
C LEU A 351 24.89 -7.73 -18.14
N LEU A 352 23.67 -7.43 -18.61
CA LEU A 352 23.17 -6.06 -18.74
C LEU A 352 22.69 -5.56 -17.39
N THR A 353 23.05 -4.32 -17.05
CA THR A 353 22.62 -3.65 -15.81
C THR A 353 21.63 -2.52 -16.06
N ASP A 354 21.27 -2.28 -17.32
CA ASP A 354 20.31 -1.29 -17.77
C ASP A 354 19.50 -1.78 -18.98
N GLY A 355 18.42 -1.09 -19.29
CA GLY A 355 17.55 -1.39 -20.42
C GLY A 355 16.52 -2.52 -20.14
N PRO A 356 15.75 -2.93 -21.16
CA PRO A 356 14.64 -3.87 -20.97
C PRO A 356 15.07 -5.31 -20.68
N ASP A 357 16.32 -5.68 -20.98
CA ASP A 357 16.86 -7.05 -20.84
C ASP A 357 17.85 -7.14 -19.66
N VAL A 358 17.60 -6.43 -18.57
CA VAL A 358 18.47 -6.40 -17.39
C VAL A 358 18.61 -7.79 -16.77
N GLN A 359 19.85 -8.24 -16.59
CA GLN A 359 20.19 -9.55 -16.02
C GLN A 359 21.25 -9.42 -14.91
N GLY A 360 21.95 -8.28 -14.85
CA GLY A 360 23.08 -8.06 -13.95
C GLY A 360 22.69 -7.35 -12.66
N MET A 361 21.43 -7.49 -12.20
CA MET A 361 20.89 -6.85 -11.00
C MET A 361 20.43 -7.89 -9.98
N TYR A 362 20.37 -7.50 -8.71
CA TYR A 362 19.88 -8.33 -7.61
C TYR A 362 19.23 -7.48 -6.52
N SER A 363 18.41 -8.13 -5.69
CA SER A 363 17.84 -7.57 -4.46
C SER A 363 18.15 -8.51 -3.29
N VAL A 364 18.38 -7.94 -2.11
CA VAL A 364 18.65 -8.70 -0.87
C VAL A 364 17.65 -8.27 0.20
N TYR A 365 16.97 -9.25 0.81
CA TYR A 365 16.05 -9.06 1.92
C TYR A 365 16.75 -9.35 3.25
N GLN A 366 17.83 -8.59 3.52
CA GLN A 366 18.73 -8.83 4.65
C GLN A 366 18.03 -8.77 6.01
N GLU A 367 16.95 -8.00 6.11
CA GLU A 367 16.13 -7.86 7.31
C GLU A 367 15.35 -9.14 7.68
N GLY A 368 15.12 -10.05 6.73
CA GLY A 368 14.35 -11.27 6.96
C GLY A 368 12.93 -10.97 7.45
N ILE A 369 12.52 -11.57 8.58
CA ILE A 369 11.19 -11.34 9.19
C ILE A 369 11.07 -10.01 9.94
N TYR A 370 12.19 -9.31 10.15
CA TYR A 370 12.24 -8.09 10.96
C TYR A 370 11.84 -6.87 10.13
N LEU A 371 10.60 -6.88 9.65
CA LEU A 371 9.97 -5.81 8.93
C LEU A 371 9.16 -4.96 9.90
N ASP A 372 9.33 -3.64 9.85
CA ASP A 372 8.63 -2.64 10.64
C ASP A 372 8.60 -2.95 12.16
N TYR A 373 7.41 -2.95 12.81
CA TYR A 373 7.26 -3.15 14.25
C TYR A 373 7.86 -4.48 14.71
N ARG A 374 7.90 -5.52 13.86
CA ARG A 374 8.58 -6.78 14.20
C ARG A 374 10.05 -6.58 14.51
N TYR A 375 10.70 -5.59 13.87
CA TYR A 375 12.05 -5.19 14.22
C TYR A 375 12.07 -4.29 15.46
N TYR A 376 11.35 -3.18 15.45
CA TYR A 376 11.47 -2.16 16.48
C TYR A 376 11.07 -2.69 17.85
N GLU A 377 10.00 -3.45 17.92
CA GLU A 377 9.48 -4.00 19.17
C GLU A 377 10.30 -5.18 19.67
N THR A 378 10.86 -6.01 18.76
CA THR A 378 11.70 -7.13 19.17
C THR A 378 13.03 -6.66 19.72
N ARG A 379 13.65 -5.68 19.09
CA ARG A 379 14.89 -5.10 19.60
C ARG A 379 14.67 -4.34 20.93
N TYR A 380 13.50 -3.73 21.08
CA TYR A 380 13.08 -3.12 22.35
C TYR A 380 12.93 -4.17 23.46
N GLU A 381 12.21 -5.27 23.22
CA GLU A 381 12.10 -6.37 24.20
C GLU A 381 13.47 -6.86 24.63
N ASP A 382 14.37 -7.10 23.69
CA ASP A 382 15.73 -7.58 23.97
C ASP A 382 16.55 -6.53 24.74
N ALA A 383 16.40 -5.25 24.46
CA ALA A 383 17.04 -4.17 25.21
C ALA A 383 16.53 -4.11 26.67
N VAL A 384 15.22 -4.26 26.87
CA VAL A 384 14.59 -4.33 28.20
C VAL A 384 15.11 -5.53 28.99
N MET A 385 15.14 -6.72 28.36
CA MET A 385 15.60 -7.96 28.99
C MET A 385 17.11 -8.06 29.13
N GLY A 386 17.89 -7.24 28.42
CA GLY A 386 19.35 -7.32 28.37
C GLY A 386 19.85 -8.53 27.59
N THR A 387 19.15 -8.91 26.52
CA THR A 387 19.47 -10.04 25.62
C THR A 387 19.80 -9.55 24.20
N GLY A 388 20.22 -10.45 23.32
CA GLY A 388 20.38 -10.21 21.89
C GLY A 388 21.44 -9.15 21.50
N ASN A 389 22.30 -8.69 22.44
CA ASN A 389 23.24 -7.61 22.19
C ASN A 389 22.54 -6.43 21.48
N ALA A 390 21.45 -5.92 22.10
CA ALA A 390 20.64 -4.84 21.53
C ALA A 390 21.41 -3.51 21.36
N GLY A 391 22.58 -3.37 22.04
CA GLY A 391 23.40 -2.18 21.99
C GLY A 391 22.79 -1.02 22.79
N ASP A 392 22.90 0.17 22.23
CA ASP A 392 22.34 1.41 22.78
C ASP A 392 20.95 1.74 22.20
N TYR A 393 20.26 0.75 21.65
CA TYR A 393 18.93 0.94 21.09
C TYR A 393 17.98 1.57 22.11
N ASN A 394 17.37 2.66 21.73
CA ASN A 394 16.39 3.38 22.54
C ASN A 394 15.12 3.58 21.70
N TRP A 395 14.09 2.81 22.03
CA TRP A 395 12.82 2.85 21.30
C TRP A 395 12.21 4.27 21.27
N SER A 396 12.22 4.98 22.41
CA SER A 396 11.59 6.31 22.52
C SER A 396 12.27 7.41 21.69
N THR A 397 13.48 7.17 21.20
CA THR A 397 14.20 8.09 20.29
C THR A 397 14.26 7.57 18.85
N THR A 398 13.69 6.39 18.58
CA THR A 398 13.64 5.76 17.26
C THR A 398 12.25 5.84 16.68
N VAL A 399 11.24 5.39 17.43
CA VAL A 399 9.83 5.30 16.99
C VAL A 399 9.06 6.49 17.53
N ALA A 400 8.43 7.23 16.64
CA ALA A 400 7.55 8.34 17.00
C ALA A 400 6.13 7.83 17.32
N PHE A 401 5.61 6.98 16.45
CA PHE A 401 4.31 6.33 16.62
C PHE A 401 4.43 4.85 16.20
N PRO A 402 4.06 3.90 17.06
CA PRO A 402 4.14 2.48 16.72
C PRO A 402 3.04 2.05 15.74
N PHE A 403 3.25 0.93 15.10
CA PHE A 403 2.20 0.22 14.35
C PHE A 403 0.95 0.03 15.22
N GLY A 404 -0.21 0.31 14.67
CA GLY A 404 -1.49 0.21 15.36
C GLY A 404 -1.90 1.45 16.13
N TYR A 405 -1.04 2.48 16.24
CA TYR A 405 -1.32 3.68 17.01
C TYR A 405 -2.41 4.54 16.37
N GLY A 406 -3.35 5.02 17.19
CA GLY A 406 -4.33 6.03 16.86
C GLY A 406 -4.98 6.56 18.13
N ASP A 407 -5.10 7.89 18.25
CA ASP A 407 -5.79 8.56 19.35
C ASP A 407 -7.24 8.90 18.95
N SER A 408 -8.04 9.31 19.88
CA SER A 408 -9.46 9.59 19.70
C SER A 408 -9.90 10.85 20.46
N TYR A 409 -11.08 11.39 20.16
CA TYR A 409 -11.71 12.44 20.97
C TYR A 409 -12.37 11.88 22.24
N THR A 410 -12.42 10.57 22.40
CA THR A 410 -12.92 9.87 23.57
C THR A 410 -11.87 8.89 24.10
N THR A 411 -12.18 8.18 25.19
CA THR A 411 -11.26 7.22 25.79
C THR A 411 -11.96 5.87 25.95
N PHE A 412 -11.20 4.79 25.82
CA PHE A 412 -11.72 3.42 25.95
C PHE A 412 -10.98 2.66 27.05
N GLU A 413 -11.67 1.72 27.67
CA GLU A 413 -11.11 0.79 28.65
C GLU A 413 -11.39 -0.65 28.21
N TYR A 414 -10.36 -1.50 28.28
CA TYR A 414 -10.43 -2.93 28.02
C TYR A 414 -10.58 -3.69 29.33
N SER A 415 -11.56 -4.60 29.40
CA SER A 415 -11.80 -5.45 30.55
C SER A 415 -12.33 -6.82 30.13
N ASP A 416 -12.44 -7.74 31.08
CA ASP A 416 -13.01 -9.08 30.89
C ASP A 416 -12.30 -9.89 29.79
N PHE A 417 -10.99 -9.65 29.60
CA PHE A 417 -10.16 -10.40 28.63
C PHE A 417 -10.13 -11.88 28.99
N ASN A 418 -10.54 -12.73 28.07
CA ASN A 418 -10.59 -14.17 28.29
C ASN A 418 -10.24 -14.92 26.99
N VAL A 419 -9.46 -15.98 27.12
CA VAL A 419 -9.06 -16.86 26.02
C VAL A 419 -9.51 -18.27 26.32
N THR A 420 -10.22 -18.88 25.36
CA THR A 420 -10.62 -20.30 25.44
C THR A 420 -10.01 -21.06 24.26
N GLU A 421 -9.37 -22.19 24.58
CA GLU A 421 -8.75 -23.05 23.57
C GLU A 421 -9.75 -24.08 23.04
N SER A 422 -9.77 -24.25 21.73
CA SER A 422 -10.44 -25.36 21.03
C SER A 422 -9.40 -26.29 20.37
N ALA A 423 -9.84 -27.26 19.57
CA ALA A 423 -8.92 -28.16 18.86
C ALA A 423 -8.02 -27.38 17.91
N ASP A 424 -8.58 -26.46 17.13
CA ASP A 424 -7.93 -25.81 15.98
C ASP A 424 -7.70 -24.31 16.17
N ALA A 425 -8.29 -23.70 17.22
CA ALA A 425 -8.26 -22.24 17.39
C ALA A 425 -8.24 -21.81 18.86
N PHE A 426 -7.87 -20.57 19.10
CA PHE A 426 -8.12 -19.81 20.32
C PHE A 426 -9.24 -18.81 20.06
N ASN A 427 -10.26 -18.80 20.95
CA ASN A 427 -11.33 -17.84 20.92
C ASN A 427 -11.14 -16.82 22.03
N VAL A 428 -10.93 -15.58 21.66
CA VAL A 428 -10.66 -14.46 22.54
C VAL A 428 -11.91 -13.60 22.66
N THR A 429 -12.27 -13.24 23.90
CA THR A 429 -13.34 -12.29 24.16
C THR A 429 -12.79 -11.13 24.99
N LEU A 430 -13.23 -9.92 24.69
CA LEU A 430 -12.81 -8.71 25.36
C LEU A 430 -13.97 -7.72 25.41
N LYS A 431 -14.16 -7.07 26.54
CA LYS A 431 -15.13 -5.99 26.69
C LYS A 431 -14.44 -4.64 26.52
N VAL A 432 -14.94 -3.84 25.58
CA VAL A 432 -14.53 -2.46 25.33
C VAL A 432 -15.59 -1.51 25.89
N THR A 433 -15.20 -0.52 26.66
CA THR A 433 -16.09 0.48 27.25
C THR A 433 -15.62 1.88 26.85
N ASN A 434 -16.50 2.68 26.25
CA ASN A 434 -16.22 4.12 26.10
C ASN A 434 -16.31 4.80 27.46
N THR A 435 -15.16 5.23 28.00
CA THR A 435 -15.05 5.87 29.32
C THR A 435 -15.08 7.40 29.23
N GLY A 436 -15.12 7.95 28.04
CA GLY A 436 -15.28 9.39 27.82
C GLY A 436 -16.66 9.89 28.25
N SER A 437 -16.83 11.20 28.23
CA SER A 437 -18.05 11.83 28.73
C SER A 437 -18.80 12.65 27.66
N ILE A 438 -18.24 12.84 26.47
CA ILE A 438 -18.75 13.76 25.45
C ILE A 438 -18.97 13.06 24.12
N TYR A 439 -17.96 12.37 23.59
CA TYR A 439 -17.96 11.85 22.22
C TYR A 439 -18.30 10.37 22.18
N SER A 440 -19.15 9.99 21.25
CA SER A 440 -19.28 8.59 20.84
C SER A 440 -18.14 8.25 19.89
N GLY A 441 -17.66 7.02 19.88
CA GLY A 441 -16.55 6.62 19.00
C GLY A 441 -16.50 5.11 18.82
N LYS A 442 -15.69 4.70 17.84
CA LYS A 442 -15.30 3.30 17.61
C LYS A 442 -13.90 3.07 18.16
N GLU A 443 -13.60 1.82 18.51
CA GLU A 443 -12.29 1.38 18.98
C GLU A 443 -11.79 0.23 18.14
N THR A 444 -10.47 0.25 17.84
CA THR A 444 -9.77 -0.85 17.19
C THR A 444 -9.08 -1.72 18.22
N VAL A 445 -9.63 -2.90 18.46
CA VAL A 445 -8.98 -3.91 19.32
C VAL A 445 -8.01 -4.71 18.50
N GLN A 446 -6.74 -4.70 18.88
CA GLN A 446 -5.68 -5.47 18.22
C GLN A 446 -5.22 -6.60 19.14
N LEU A 447 -5.10 -7.80 18.60
CA LEU A 447 -4.65 -8.99 19.31
C LEU A 447 -3.31 -9.44 18.76
N TYR A 448 -2.32 -9.49 19.62
CA TYR A 448 -0.97 -9.92 19.28
C TYR A 448 -0.61 -11.22 19.99
N PHE A 449 0.28 -12.00 19.37
CA PHE A 449 0.90 -13.13 20.05
C PHE A 449 2.42 -13.01 20.02
N GLN A 450 3.07 -13.73 20.93
CA GLN A 450 4.50 -13.92 20.95
C GLN A 450 4.80 -15.41 21.01
N SER A 451 5.60 -15.90 20.07
CA SER A 451 6.20 -17.24 20.10
C SER A 451 7.41 -17.32 21.03
N PRO A 452 7.73 -18.47 21.65
CA PRO A 452 8.98 -18.64 22.35
C PRO A 452 10.18 -18.57 21.37
N TYR A 453 11.26 -17.91 21.77
CA TYR A 453 12.55 -17.92 21.06
C TYR A 453 13.50 -18.88 21.75
N THR A 454 13.58 -20.10 21.27
CA THR A 454 14.17 -21.24 21.94
C THR A 454 15.65 -21.46 21.58
N ASP A 455 16.33 -22.35 22.30
CA ASP A 455 17.68 -22.77 21.92
C ASP A 455 17.68 -23.58 20.61
N TYR A 456 16.55 -24.23 20.27
CA TYR A 456 16.38 -24.88 18.98
C TYR A 456 16.37 -23.84 17.85
N ASP A 457 15.62 -22.75 18.01
CA ASP A 457 15.56 -21.67 17.03
C ASP A 457 16.94 -21.07 16.77
N LYS A 458 17.65 -20.69 17.85
CA LYS A 458 19.00 -20.13 17.78
C LYS A 458 20.00 -21.07 17.08
N ALA A 459 19.89 -22.36 17.35
CA ALA A 459 20.78 -23.36 16.76
C ALA A 459 20.51 -23.61 15.27
N ASN A 460 19.28 -23.36 14.82
CA ASN A 460 18.84 -23.60 13.44
C ASN A 460 18.63 -22.29 12.64
N GLY A 461 18.99 -21.12 13.21
CA GLY A 461 18.86 -19.83 12.53
C GLY A 461 17.40 -19.44 12.25
N ILE A 462 16.47 -19.83 13.14
CA ILE A 462 15.07 -19.46 13.08
C ILE A 462 14.89 -18.17 13.88
N GLU A 463 14.33 -17.14 13.24
CA GLU A 463 14.09 -15.86 13.89
C GLU A 463 12.64 -15.77 14.38
N LYS A 464 12.41 -14.99 15.45
CA LYS A 464 11.09 -14.79 16.10
C LYS A 464 10.90 -13.34 16.48
N ALA A 465 9.77 -12.76 16.10
CA ALA A 465 9.39 -11.43 16.59
C ALA A 465 8.89 -11.48 18.05
N SER A 466 8.97 -10.35 18.73
CA SER A 466 8.44 -10.21 20.12
C SER A 466 6.93 -10.03 20.15
N ALA A 467 6.34 -9.59 19.06
CA ALA A 467 4.90 -9.51 18.87
C ALA A 467 4.57 -9.68 17.38
N GLU A 468 3.49 -10.39 17.10
CA GLU A 468 2.92 -10.55 15.77
C GLU A 468 1.40 -10.39 15.88
N LEU A 469 0.81 -9.55 15.04
CA LEU A 469 -0.64 -9.39 15.00
C LEU A 469 -1.28 -10.69 14.52
N CYS A 470 -2.30 -11.16 15.22
CA CYS A 470 -3.01 -12.40 14.88
C CYS A 470 -4.53 -12.27 14.89
N GLY A 471 -5.02 -11.06 15.09
CA GLY A 471 -6.44 -10.77 15.04
C GLY A 471 -6.74 -9.32 15.39
N PHE A 472 -7.86 -8.83 14.91
CA PHE A 472 -8.37 -7.52 15.27
C PHE A 472 -9.90 -7.50 15.19
N ALA A 473 -10.50 -6.50 15.84
CA ALA A 473 -11.92 -6.23 15.74
C ALA A 473 -12.18 -4.73 15.88
N LYS A 474 -13.10 -4.21 15.07
CA LYS A 474 -13.61 -2.84 15.18
C LYS A 474 -14.93 -2.87 15.93
N THR A 475 -15.12 -2.01 16.95
CA THR A 475 -16.42 -1.92 17.65
C THR A 475 -17.43 -1.17 16.81
N ASP A 476 -18.71 -1.35 17.14
CA ASP A 476 -19.74 -0.37 16.78
C ASP A 476 -19.45 0.99 17.42
N ILE A 477 -20.23 2.01 17.04
CA ILE A 477 -20.14 3.33 17.68
C ILE A 477 -20.63 3.24 19.13
N LEU A 478 -19.71 3.37 20.07
CA LEU A 478 -20.01 3.33 21.50
C LEU A 478 -20.31 4.74 22.05
N ALA A 479 -21.49 4.96 22.55
CA ALA A 479 -21.83 6.18 23.28
C ALA A 479 -21.08 6.25 24.62
N PRO A 480 -20.87 7.44 25.20
CA PRO A 480 -20.26 7.59 26.52
C PRO A 480 -20.88 6.66 27.58
N GLY A 481 -20.05 5.87 28.24
CA GLY A 481 -20.44 4.91 29.27
C GLY A 481 -21.05 3.61 28.75
N THR A 482 -21.15 3.40 27.45
CA THR A 482 -21.61 2.10 26.88
C THR A 482 -20.45 1.18 26.56
N SER A 483 -20.74 -0.10 26.44
CA SER A 483 -19.74 -1.14 26.22
C SER A 483 -20.21 -2.14 25.18
N GLU A 484 -19.26 -2.76 24.52
CA GLU A 484 -19.43 -3.88 23.61
C GLU A 484 -18.46 -5.01 24.00
N THR A 485 -18.82 -6.24 23.67
CA THR A 485 -17.92 -7.39 23.78
C THR A 485 -17.52 -7.83 22.39
N VAL A 486 -16.25 -7.68 22.06
CA VAL A 486 -15.69 -8.16 20.82
C VAL A 486 -15.23 -9.61 20.94
N ASN A 487 -15.24 -10.33 19.82
CA ASN A 487 -14.82 -11.73 19.73
C ASN A 487 -13.81 -11.84 18.60
N ILE A 488 -12.64 -12.43 18.88
CA ILE A 488 -11.59 -12.66 17.90
C ILE A 488 -11.23 -14.15 17.94
N THR A 489 -11.20 -14.78 16.77
CA THR A 489 -10.77 -16.17 16.62
C THR A 489 -9.38 -16.19 15.99
N VAL A 490 -8.45 -16.91 16.60
CA VAL A 490 -7.08 -17.10 16.10
C VAL A 490 -6.88 -18.59 15.81
N ASP A 491 -6.68 -18.90 14.54
CA ASP A 491 -6.34 -20.27 14.15
C ASP A 491 -4.96 -20.66 14.69
N LYS A 492 -4.82 -21.90 15.18
CA LYS A 492 -3.52 -22.40 15.66
C LYS A 492 -2.45 -22.43 14.58
N SER A 493 -2.85 -22.44 13.31
CA SER A 493 -1.94 -22.32 12.19
C SER A 493 -1.16 -21.01 12.18
N GLU A 494 -1.69 -19.93 12.78
CA GLU A 494 -0.98 -18.64 12.90
C GLU A 494 0.26 -18.71 13.79
N LEU A 495 0.33 -19.72 14.67
CA LEU A 495 1.48 -19.92 15.57
C LEU A 495 2.66 -20.65 14.92
N ARG A 496 2.49 -21.11 13.67
CA ARG A 496 3.52 -21.86 12.97
C ARG A 496 4.67 -20.96 12.53
N THR A 497 5.86 -21.48 12.59
CA THR A 497 7.08 -20.86 12.07
C THR A 497 7.74 -21.76 11.06
N TYR A 498 8.32 -21.20 10.00
CA TYR A 498 9.01 -21.98 8.99
C TYR A 498 10.45 -22.23 9.39
N ASP A 499 10.83 -23.51 9.50
CA ASP A 499 12.22 -23.98 9.75
C ASP A 499 12.87 -24.37 8.41
N ALA A 500 13.59 -23.45 7.82
CA ALA A 500 14.25 -23.64 6.52
C ALA A 500 15.50 -24.55 6.60
N ASN A 501 16.07 -24.76 7.79
CA ASN A 501 17.39 -25.36 7.91
C ASN A 501 17.38 -26.81 8.39
N ASN A 502 16.52 -27.15 9.35
CA ASN A 502 16.49 -28.49 9.96
C ASN A 502 15.24 -29.29 9.59
N ALA A 503 14.05 -28.84 9.98
CA ALA A 503 12.81 -29.55 9.66
C ALA A 503 12.39 -29.35 8.19
N LYS A 504 12.77 -28.25 7.54
CA LYS A 504 12.43 -27.85 6.17
C LYS A 504 10.92 -27.82 5.93
N THR A 505 10.17 -27.41 6.96
CA THR A 505 8.73 -27.30 6.97
C THR A 505 8.29 -26.36 8.10
N TYR A 506 6.97 -26.15 8.25
CA TYR A 506 6.42 -25.39 9.37
C TYR A 506 6.50 -26.21 10.68
N ILE A 507 6.82 -25.51 11.75
CA ILE A 507 6.89 -26.05 13.12
C ILE A 507 6.08 -25.20 14.08
N VAL A 508 5.68 -25.78 15.21
CA VAL A 508 5.21 -25.05 16.40
C VAL A 508 6.12 -25.40 17.55
N ASP A 509 6.81 -24.43 18.11
CA ASP A 509 7.84 -24.63 19.13
C ASP A 509 7.27 -25.10 20.45
N ALA A 510 8.10 -25.81 21.22
CA ALA A 510 7.83 -26.07 22.62
C ALA A 510 8.15 -24.84 23.45
N GLY A 511 7.24 -24.43 24.33
CA GLY A 511 7.48 -23.28 25.21
C GLY A 511 6.22 -22.47 25.49
N ASP A 512 6.42 -21.31 26.08
CA ASP A 512 5.37 -20.41 26.49
C ASP A 512 5.06 -19.41 25.36
N TYR A 513 3.81 -19.39 24.91
CA TYR A 513 3.22 -18.42 24.01
C TYR A 513 2.41 -17.42 24.83
N TYR A 514 2.42 -16.17 24.41
CA TYR A 514 1.63 -15.13 25.04
C TYR A 514 0.67 -14.51 24.03
N PHE A 515 -0.60 -14.36 24.41
CA PHE A 515 -1.59 -13.61 23.65
C PHE A 515 -1.96 -12.36 24.43
N THR A 516 -2.01 -11.21 23.80
CA THR A 516 -2.38 -9.97 24.45
C THR A 516 -3.23 -9.08 23.57
N ALA A 517 -4.27 -8.46 24.15
CA ALA A 517 -5.01 -7.38 23.53
C ALA A 517 -4.34 -6.05 23.87
N ALA A 518 -4.18 -5.21 22.86
CA ALA A 518 -3.54 -3.90 23.03
C ALA A 518 -4.10 -2.90 22.00
N THR A 519 -3.79 -1.63 22.19
CA THR A 519 -4.13 -0.54 21.27
C THR A 519 -3.11 -0.37 20.14
N ASP A 520 -1.91 -0.92 20.31
CA ASP A 520 -0.79 -0.86 19.37
C ASP A 520 0.26 -1.92 19.70
N ALA A 521 1.24 -2.11 18.81
CA ALA A 521 2.28 -3.13 18.96
C ALA A 521 3.20 -2.88 20.17
N HIS A 522 3.48 -1.63 20.51
CA HIS A 522 4.36 -1.30 21.64
C HIS A 522 3.70 -1.63 22.98
N ASN A 523 2.42 -1.28 23.13
CA ASN A 523 1.64 -1.63 24.31
C ASN A 523 1.48 -3.16 24.44
N ALA A 524 1.38 -3.88 23.30
CA ALA A 524 1.39 -5.34 23.31
C ALA A 524 2.68 -5.92 23.92
N VAL A 525 3.84 -5.44 23.50
CA VAL A 525 5.12 -5.88 24.06
C VAL A 525 5.27 -5.51 25.53
N ASN A 526 4.83 -4.31 25.94
CA ASN A 526 4.82 -3.92 27.36
C ASN A 526 3.92 -4.84 28.20
N ASN A 527 2.73 -5.23 27.70
CA ASN A 527 1.87 -6.19 28.39
C ASN A 527 2.54 -7.57 28.55
N ILE A 528 3.21 -8.07 27.49
CA ILE A 528 3.93 -9.33 27.53
C ILE A 528 5.12 -9.28 28.49
N LEU A 529 5.91 -8.20 28.46
CA LEU A 529 7.01 -7.98 29.40
C LEU A 529 6.53 -7.97 30.85
N ALA A 530 5.39 -7.29 31.13
CA ALA A 530 4.77 -7.29 32.44
C ALA A 530 4.33 -8.70 32.88
N ALA A 531 3.76 -9.51 31.96
CA ALA A 531 3.40 -10.90 32.21
C ALA A 531 4.62 -11.79 32.48
N LYS A 532 5.81 -11.42 31.96
CA LYS A 532 7.12 -12.05 32.26
C LYS A 532 7.74 -11.52 33.56
N GLY A 533 7.14 -10.51 34.21
CA GLY A 533 7.56 -9.94 35.49
C GLY A 533 8.51 -8.74 35.39
N TYR A 534 8.62 -8.13 34.20
CA TYR A 534 9.36 -6.88 34.04
C TYR A 534 8.46 -5.68 34.35
N THR A 535 9.08 -4.61 34.87
CA THR A 535 8.43 -3.33 35.19
C THR A 535 9.40 -2.18 34.87
N VAL A 536 8.91 -0.97 34.78
CA VAL A 536 9.74 0.22 34.63
C VAL A 536 10.79 0.28 35.74
N GLU A 537 10.40 -0.03 36.98
CA GLU A 537 11.30 0.02 38.15
C GLU A 537 12.42 -1.03 38.07
N ASN A 538 12.09 -2.33 37.79
CA ASN A 538 13.09 -3.38 37.81
C ASN A 538 13.97 -3.46 36.57
N THR A 539 13.66 -2.68 35.57
CA THR A 539 14.45 -2.52 34.34
C THR A 539 15.26 -1.23 34.29
N ASP A 540 15.33 -0.48 35.44
CA ASP A 540 16.01 0.81 35.50
C ASP A 540 15.54 1.81 34.42
N GLY A 541 14.24 1.82 34.12
CA GLY A 541 13.63 2.70 33.13
C GLY A 541 13.86 2.30 31.66
N ARG A 542 14.38 1.11 31.38
CA ARG A 542 14.50 0.61 29.99
C ARG A 542 13.14 0.23 29.40
N MET A 543 12.22 -0.25 30.23
CA MET A 543 10.81 -0.40 29.88
C MET A 543 10.13 0.97 29.90
N THR A 544 9.44 1.33 28.85
CA THR A 544 8.88 2.68 28.63
C THR A 544 7.63 2.94 29.48
N ALA A 545 6.82 1.89 29.71
CA ALA A 545 5.64 1.94 30.55
C ALA A 545 5.36 0.57 31.17
N ASP A 546 4.71 0.55 32.34
CA ASP A 546 4.23 -0.70 32.93
C ASP A 546 3.05 -1.23 32.10
N GLY A 547 3.12 -2.50 31.69
CA GLY A 547 2.09 -3.13 30.90
C GLY A 547 0.91 -3.65 31.74
N ASN A 548 -0.18 -4.00 31.09
CA ASN A 548 -1.38 -4.55 31.71
C ASN A 548 -1.43 -6.08 31.63
N VAL A 549 -0.99 -6.74 32.69
CA VAL A 549 -1.00 -8.22 32.78
C VAL A 549 -2.41 -8.82 32.64
N ALA A 550 -3.47 -8.07 33.03
CA ALA A 550 -4.85 -8.56 32.91
C ALA A 550 -5.33 -8.74 31.45
N LEU A 551 -4.63 -8.15 30.49
CA LEU A 551 -4.89 -8.30 29.05
C LEU A 551 -3.97 -9.33 28.39
N THR A 552 -3.27 -10.17 29.19
CA THR A 552 -2.33 -11.18 28.63
C THR A 552 -2.71 -12.58 29.10
N TYR A 553 -2.77 -13.51 28.16
CA TYR A 553 -2.97 -14.93 28.39
C TYR A 553 -1.73 -15.72 27.97
N LYS A 554 -1.28 -16.61 28.85
CA LYS A 554 -0.16 -17.51 28.57
C LYS A 554 -0.64 -18.91 28.24
N TRP A 555 -0.23 -19.41 27.07
CA TRP A 555 -0.41 -20.81 26.66
C TRP A 555 0.96 -21.49 26.57
N THR A 556 1.03 -22.78 26.97
CA THR A 556 2.28 -23.54 26.93
C THR A 556 2.13 -24.73 26.01
N ASN A 557 2.91 -24.77 24.92
CA ASN A 557 3.07 -25.95 24.10
C ASN A 557 4.14 -26.88 24.72
N ALA A 558 3.75 -28.12 25.03
CA ALA A 558 4.61 -29.06 25.79
C ALA A 558 5.77 -29.66 24.96
N ALA A 559 5.66 -29.67 23.62
CA ALA A 559 6.66 -30.32 22.77
C ALA A 559 6.71 -29.65 21.38
N LEU A 560 7.88 -29.65 20.75
CA LEU A 560 8.05 -29.24 19.37
C LEU A 560 7.17 -30.11 18.46
N ASP A 561 6.32 -29.46 17.65
CA ASP A 561 5.54 -30.09 16.59
C ASP A 561 6.10 -29.69 15.23
N SER A 562 6.61 -30.67 14.49
CA SER A 562 7.10 -30.52 13.11
C SER A 562 6.29 -31.35 12.12
N THR A 563 5.09 -31.77 12.47
CA THR A 563 4.27 -32.70 11.71
C THR A 563 2.90 -32.19 11.32
N THR A 564 2.23 -31.45 12.22
CA THR A 564 0.85 -30.96 11.99
C THR A 564 0.75 -30.09 10.75
N TYR A 565 1.74 -29.23 10.51
CA TYR A 565 1.78 -28.30 9.36
C TYR A 565 2.86 -28.67 8.33
N ALA A 566 3.24 -29.96 8.24
CA ALA A 566 4.25 -30.47 7.30
C ALA A 566 3.69 -30.77 5.91
N THR A 567 2.41 -30.63 5.68
CA THR A 567 1.73 -30.81 4.39
C THR A 567 0.79 -29.64 4.10
N SER A 568 0.66 -29.29 2.82
CA SER A 568 -0.35 -28.35 2.36
C SER A 568 -1.75 -28.96 2.42
N GLU A 569 -2.79 -28.15 2.18
CA GLU A 569 -4.20 -28.59 2.21
C GLU A 569 -4.51 -29.71 1.23
N ASN A 570 -3.82 -29.74 0.08
CA ASN A 570 -3.96 -30.83 -0.90
C ASN A 570 -3.10 -32.08 -0.58
N GLY A 571 -2.45 -32.12 0.60
CA GLY A 571 -1.64 -33.26 1.05
C GLY A 571 -0.22 -33.33 0.50
N THR A 572 0.23 -32.30 -0.23
CA THR A 572 1.62 -32.22 -0.71
C THR A 572 2.56 -31.88 0.44
N ALA A 573 3.66 -32.65 0.57
CA ALA A 573 4.66 -32.36 1.58
C ALA A 573 5.31 -30.99 1.35
N ILE A 574 5.38 -30.20 2.41
CA ILE A 574 6.07 -28.90 2.39
C ILE A 574 7.57 -29.16 2.55
N THR A 575 8.36 -28.61 1.63
CA THR A 575 9.81 -28.69 1.62
C THR A 575 10.41 -27.30 1.40
N ASN A 576 11.68 -27.09 1.74
CA ASN A 576 12.33 -25.84 1.41
C ASN A 576 12.70 -25.81 -0.08
N LEU A 577 12.07 -24.92 -0.84
CA LEU A 577 12.32 -24.70 -2.26
C LEU A 577 13.27 -23.52 -2.52
N PHE A 578 13.66 -22.77 -1.48
CA PHE A 578 14.39 -21.50 -1.59
C PHE A 578 15.88 -21.58 -1.22
N ASP A 579 16.45 -22.78 -1.04
CA ASP A 579 17.89 -22.91 -0.74
C ASP A 579 18.77 -22.30 -1.86
N GLU A 580 18.35 -22.40 -3.13
CA GLU A 580 19.09 -21.79 -4.25
C GLU A 580 18.88 -20.28 -4.38
N ALA A 581 17.86 -19.70 -3.73
CA ALA A 581 17.65 -18.25 -3.65
C ALA A 581 18.39 -17.61 -2.47
N ASP A 582 18.93 -18.39 -1.55
CA ASP A 582 19.75 -17.91 -0.44
C ASP A 582 21.24 -17.88 -0.88
N PRO A 583 21.87 -16.70 -1.03
CA PRO A 583 23.26 -16.59 -1.46
C PRO A 583 24.24 -17.41 -0.59
N ASN A 584 23.93 -17.60 0.69
CA ASN A 584 24.76 -18.39 1.61
C ASN A 584 24.66 -19.91 1.41
N LYS A 585 23.65 -20.37 0.66
CA LYS A 585 23.37 -21.81 0.41
C LYS A 585 23.41 -22.16 -1.06
N SER A 586 23.17 -21.21 -1.94
CA SER A 586 23.11 -21.44 -3.38
C SER A 586 24.40 -22.06 -3.90
N SER A 587 24.27 -23.07 -4.72
CA SER A 587 25.40 -23.70 -5.42
C SER A 587 25.83 -22.89 -6.63
N SER A 588 24.95 -22.06 -7.18
CA SER A 588 25.16 -21.26 -8.38
C SER A 588 25.49 -19.82 -8.10
N GLU A 589 25.04 -19.27 -6.97
CA GLU A 589 25.18 -17.87 -6.59
C GLU A 589 25.83 -17.73 -5.20
N PRO A 590 27.04 -18.25 -5.00
CA PRO A 590 27.66 -18.17 -3.69
C PRO A 590 27.93 -16.73 -3.30
N GLY A 591 27.51 -16.37 -2.10
CA GLY A 591 27.71 -15.04 -1.53
C GLY A 591 27.78 -15.13 -0.01
N GLU A 592 28.23 -14.05 0.60
CA GLU A 592 28.23 -13.92 2.05
C GLU A 592 27.27 -12.78 2.44
N VAL A 593 26.11 -13.14 2.93
CA VAL A 593 25.14 -12.19 3.50
C VAL A 593 25.03 -12.44 5.00
N THR A 594 25.23 -11.40 5.79
CA THR A 594 24.95 -11.42 7.22
C THR A 594 23.48 -11.07 7.41
N TRP A 595 22.62 -12.08 7.58
CA TRP A 595 21.22 -11.88 7.83
C TRP A 595 20.99 -11.21 9.19
N LEU A 596 20.04 -10.27 9.27
CA LEU A 596 19.65 -9.65 10.54
C LEU A 596 19.15 -10.72 11.52
N SER A 597 19.68 -10.70 12.73
CA SER A 597 19.39 -11.73 13.73
C SER A 597 19.22 -11.16 15.13
N ARG A 598 18.13 -11.57 15.77
CA ARG A 598 17.84 -11.34 17.18
C ARG A 598 18.93 -11.84 18.13
N SER A 599 19.71 -12.81 17.69
CA SER A 599 20.81 -13.36 18.51
C SER A 599 21.92 -12.33 18.75
N ASN A 600 22.11 -11.34 17.84
CA ASN A 600 23.13 -10.32 17.96
C ASN A 600 22.82 -9.09 17.06
N TRP A 601 21.93 -8.24 17.52
CA TRP A 601 21.48 -7.07 16.78
C TRP A 601 22.61 -6.16 16.30
N VAL A 602 23.56 -5.80 17.19
CA VAL A 602 24.66 -4.88 16.85
C VAL A 602 25.55 -5.41 15.74
N ALA A 603 25.83 -6.72 15.75
CA ALA A 603 26.71 -7.32 14.76
C ALA A 603 26.03 -7.59 13.41
N THR A 604 24.69 -7.65 13.37
CA THR A 604 23.95 -8.07 12.17
C THR A 604 23.08 -6.97 11.58
N PHE A 605 22.92 -5.84 12.27
CA PHE A 605 22.17 -4.70 11.73
C PHE A 605 22.85 -4.16 10.45
N PRO A 606 22.13 -4.00 9.35
CA PRO A 606 22.66 -3.46 8.10
C PRO A 606 23.18 -2.03 8.28
N THR A 607 24.38 -1.76 7.77
CA THR A 607 24.97 -0.42 7.80
C THR A 607 25.49 0.03 6.43
N GLN A 608 25.36 -0.85 5.44
CA GLN A 608 25.74 -0.60 4.05
C GLN A 608 25.07 -1.64 3.16
N PRO A 609 24.95 -1.36 1.86
CA PRO A 609 24.45 -2.34 0.90
C PRO A 609 25.29 -3.62 0.88
N VAL A 610 24.62 -4.76 0.74
CA VAL A 610 25.28 -6.06 0.50
C VAL A 610 25.84 -6.07 -0.91
N VAL A 611 27.12 -6.40 -1.07
CA VAL A 611 27.77 -6.48 -2.38
C VAL A 611 27.96 -7.93 -2.77
N LEU A 612 27.26 -8.40 -3.80
CA LEU A 612 27.40 -9.71 -4.39
C LEU A 612 28.14 -9.63 -5.73
N ASN A 613 28.91 -10.66 -6.05
CA ASN A 613 29.59 -10.75 -7.34
C ASN A 613 28.99 -11.88 -8.15
N ALA A 614 28.69 -11.62 -9.42
CA ALA A 614 28.24 -12.62 -10.35
C ALA A 614 29.31 -13.73 -10.55
N THR A 615 28.86 -14.95 -10.76
CA THR A 615 29.69 -16.11 -11.11
C THR A 615 29.39 -16.56 -12.54
N GLN A 616 30.26 -17.43 -13.12
CA GLN A 616 29.98 -17.98 -14.44
C GLN A 616 28.69 -18.83 -14.40
N THR A 617 28.46 -19.55 -13.30
CA THR A 617 27.27 -20.40 -13.18
C THR A 617 26.00 -19.55 -13.15
N LEU A 618 26.00 -18.44 -12.38
CA LEU A 618 24.89 -17.48 -12.39
C LEU A 618 24.68 -16.89 -13.79
N ALA A 619 25.75 -16.46 -14.46
CA ALA A 619 25.65 -15.91 -15.80
C ALA A 619 25.09 -16.91 -16.81
N ASP A 620 25.45 -18.19 -16.69
CA ASP A 620 24.92 -19.26 -17.53
C ASP A 620 23.42 -19.49 -17.27
N HIS A 621 22.95 -19.35 -16.01
CA HIS A 621 21.53 -19.46 -15.63
C HIS A 621 20.73 -18.25 -16.11
N LEU A 622 21.30 -17.06 -16.01
CA LEU A 622 20.65 -15.81 -16.45
C LEU A 622 20.75 -15.60 -17.96
N ALA A 623 21.58 -16.37 -18.66
CA ALA A 623 21.74 -16.25 -20.10
C ALA A 623 20.38 -16.47 -20.78
N PHE A 624 19.98 -15.53 -21.64
CA PHE A 624 18.77 -15.63 -22.42
C PHE A 624 18.87 -16.84 -23.35
N THR A 625 18.19 -17.91 -23.02
CA THR A 625 18.12 -19.10 -23.87
C THR A 625 17.04 -18.88 -24.93
N ARG A 626 17.45 -18.66 -26.17
CA ARG A 626 16.51 -18.70 -27.28
C ARG A 626 15.90 -20.10 -27.37
N TYR A 627 14.61 -20.14 -27.75
CA TYR A 627 13.95 -21.39 -28.02
C TYR A 627 14.77 -22.29 -28.96
N ASP A 628 15.08 -23.49 -28.48
CA ASP A 628 15.76 -24.51 -29.27
C ASP A 628 14.73 -25.32 -30.07
N GLY A 629 14.58 -24.98 -31.34
CA GLY A 629 13.63 -25.65 -32.24
C GLY A 629 13.82 -27.16 -32.41
N SER A 630 15.00 -27.69 -32.03
CA SER A 630 15.25 -29.15 -32.06
C SER A 630 14.41 -29.91 -30.99
N LYS A 631 13.99 -29.26 -29.95
CA LYS A 631 13.09 -29.85 -28.94
C LYS A 631 11.68 -30.06 -29.46
N ALA A 632 11.23 -29.29 -30.48
CA ALA A 632 9.92 -29.40 -31.06
C ALA A 632 9.67 -30.75 -31.74
N ASP A 633 10.72 -31.37 -32.29
CA ASP A 633 10.62 -32.66 -32.97
C ASP A 633 10.20 -33.82 -32.03
N SER A 634 10.28 -33.61 -30.71
CA SER A 634 9.89 -34.59 -29.70
C SER A 634 8.49 -34.36 -29.10
N VAL A 635 7.82 -33.27 -29.47
CA VAL A 635 6.51 -32.93 -28.93
C VAL A 635 5.42 -33.36 -29.88
N GLU A 636 4.50 -34.19 -29.41
CA GLU A 636 3.29 -34.54 -30.15
C GLU A 636 2.38 -33.31 -30.26
N MET A 637 2.01 -32.97 -31.49
CA MET A 637 1.11 -31.82 -31.72
C MET A 637 -0.28 -32.14 -31.18
N PRO A 638 -0.92 -31.22 -30.45
CA PRO A 638 -2.30 -31.39 -29.99
C PRO A 638 -3.25 -31.47 -31.21
N THR A 639 -4.42 -32.05 -31.02
CA THR A 639 -5.52 -31.95 -31.98
C THR A 639 -5.95 -30.50 -32.13
N LEU A 640 -6.14 -30.03 -33.34
CA LEU A 640 -6.53 -28.64 -33.62
C LEU A 640 -7.70 -28.59 -34.61
N GLY A 641 -8.63 -27.66 -34.38
CA GLY A 641 -9.73 -27.34 -35.30
C GLY A 641 -10.74 -28.46 -35.45
N ALA A 642 -10.93 -29.32 -34.44
CA ALA A 642 -11.97 -30.35 -34.45
C ALA A 642 -13.36 -29.70 -34.45
N ASP A 643 -14.32 -30.30 -35.08
CA ASP A 643 -15.73 -29.89 -35.07
C ASP A 643 -16.52 -30.80 -34.09
N ASN A 644 -16.34 -30.55 -32.79
CA ASN A 644 -16.98 -31.34 -31.74
C ASN A 644 -18.32 -30.71 -31.29
N GLY A 645 -18.60 -29.48 -31.71
CA GLY A 645 -19.86 -28.78 -31.42
C GLY A 645 -20.03 -28.37 -29.95
N LEU A 646 -18.95 -28.30 -29.18
CA LEU A 646 -18.99 -27.84 -27.79
C LEU A 646 -18.76 -26.33 -27.72
N ALA A 647 -19.49 -25.67 -26.83
CA ALA A 647 -19.28 -24.27 -26.48
C ALA A 647 -18.80 -24.15 -25.03
N LEU A 648 -17.96 -23.15 -24.74
CA LEU A 648 -17.44 -22.93 -23.39
C LEU A 648 -18.56 -22.79 -22.34
N VAL A 649 -19.67 -22.16 -22.71
CA VAL A 649 -20.85 -22.02 -21.82
C VAL A 649 -21.43 -23.37 -21.38
N SER A 650 -21.30 -24.43 -22.19
CA SER A 650 -21.76 -25.75 -21.84
C SER A 650 -20.93 -26.46 -20.76
N MET A 651 -19.77 -25.89 -20.43
CA MET A 651 -18.85 -26.41 -19.40
C MET A 651 -19.09 -25.78 -18.02
N ILE A 652 -20.09 -24.90 -17.87
CA ILE A 652 -20.44 -24.32 -16.57
C ILE A 652 -20.75 -25.44 -15.57
N GLY A 653 -20.03 -25.47 -14.44
CA GLY A 653 -20.18 -26.46 -13.38
C GLY A 653 -19.53 -27.82 -13.66
N ALA A 654 -18.80 -27.98 -14.76
CA ALA A 654 -18.00 -29.17 -15.01
C ALA A 654 -16.78 -29.21 -14.05
N ASP A 655 -16.44 -30.40 -13.55
CA ASP A 655 -15.25 -30.60 -12.74
C ASP A 655 -13.99 -30.25 -13.55
N TYR A 656 -12.93 -29.81 -12.88
CA TYR A 656 -11.66 -29.44 -13.52
C TYR A 656 -11.05 -30.59 -14.33
N ASP A 657 -11.22 -31.83 -13.88
CA ASP A 657 -10.70 -33.03 -14.53
C ASP A 657 -11.74 -33.68 -15.49
N ASP A 658 -12.83 -32.98 -15.85
CA ASP A 658 -13.81 -33.52 -16.79
C ASP A 658 -13.17 -33.70 -18.19
N PRO A 659 -13.21 -34.92 -18.75
CA PRO A 659 -12.60 -35.19 -20.09
C PRO A 659 -13.21 -34.40 -21.24
N GLN A 660 -14.36 -33.74 -21.03
CA GLN A 660 -14.93 -32.85 -22.03
C GLN A 660 -14.07 -31.59 -22.26
N TRP A 661 -13.24 -31.21 -21.30
CA TRP A 661 -12.28 -30.11 -21.49
C TRP A 661 -11.33 -30.41 -22.66
N ASP A 662 -10.77 -31.62 -22.73
CA ASP A 662 -9.91 -32.01 -23.86
C ASP A 662 -10.67 -31.93 -25.17
N THR A 663 -11.92 -32.39 -25.20
CA THR A 663 -12.79 -32.36 -26.38
C THR A 663 -13.11 -30.91 -26.81
N LEU A 664 -13.30 -30.00 -25.86
CA LEU A 664 -13.47 -28.55 -26.09
C LEU A 664 -12.21 -27.93 -26.69
N LEU A 665 -11.05 -28.20 -26.03
CA LEU A 665 -9.76 -27.66 -26.45
C LEU A 665 -9.32 -28.13 -27.81
N ASP A 666 -9.66 -29.36 -28.24
CA ASP A 666 -9.39 -29.89 -29.58
C ASP A 666 -10.02 -29.02 -30.69
N GLN A 667 -11.05 -28.22 -30.38
CA GLN A 667 -11.71 -27.35 -31.38
C GLN A 667 -10.87 -26.09 -31.67
N LEU A 668 -9.95 -25.69 -30.79
CA LEU A 668 -9.16 -24.47 -30.98
C LEU A 668 -8.27 -24.57 -32.22
N THR A 669 -8.24 -23.52 -32.98
CA THR A 669 -7.27 -23.38 -34.08
C THR A 669 -5.91 -22.90 -33.55
N PHE A 670 -4.85 -23.16 -34.31
CA PHE A 670 -3.51 -22.65 -33.98
C PHE A 670 -3.49 -21.12 -33.78
N ASN A 671 -4.20 -20.39 -34.65
CA ASN A 671 -4.26 -18.94 -34.57
C ASN A 671 -5.00 -18.45 -33.30
N GLU A 672 -6.07 -19.11 -32.89
CA GLU A 672 -6.77 -18.77 -31.64
C GLU A 672 -5.87 -18.98 -30.43
N MET A 673 -5.12 -20.09 -30.36
CA MET A 673 -4.17 -20.32 -29.30
C MET A 673 -3.06 -19.26 -29.25
N VAL A 674 -2.50 -18.91 -30.43
CA VAL A 674 -1.50 -17.83 -30.55
C VAL A 674 -2.10 -16.51 -30.08
N ASN A 675 -3.31 -16.16 -30.51
CA ASN A 675 -3.97 -14.92 -30.12
C ASN A 675 -4.26 -14.86 -28.62
N THR A 676 -4.68 -15.97 -28.02
CA THR A 676 -4.91 -16.04 -26.56
C THR A 676 -3.64 -15.72 -25.77
N ILE A 677 -2.47 -16.14 -26.27
CA ILE A 677 -1.18 -15.89 -25.61
C ILE A 677 -0.65 -14.48 -25.91
N THR A 678 -0.83 -13.99 -27.15
CA THR A 678 -0.11 -12.79 -27.63
C THR A 678 -0.92 -11.50 -27.62
N LEU A 679 -2.25 -11.58 -27.53
CA LEU A 679 -3.15 -10.41 -27.59
C LEU A 679 -3.83 -10.11 -26.26
N GLY A 680 -3.20 -10.49 -25.14
CA GLY A 680 -3.75 -10.42 -23.81
C GLY A 680 -3.47 -9.11 -23.05
N PHE A 681 -3.30 -7.96 -23.71
CA PHE A 681 -3.09 -6.70 -22.98
C PHE A 681 -4.46 -6.12 -22.55
N HIS A 682 -4.68 -6.04 -21.22
CA HIS A 682 -5.92 -5.59 -20.58
C HIS A 682 -7.19 -6.23 -21.17
N ASN A 683 -7.09 -7.49 -21.56
CA ASN A 683 -8.22 -8.27 -22.04
C ASN A 683 -7.85 -9.75 -22.20
N THR A 684 -8.85 -10.60 -22.36
CA THR A 684 -8.65 -11.94 -22.88
C THR A 684 -9.24 -12.04 -24.28
N ALA A 685 -8.53 -12.63 -25.25
CA ALA A 685 -8.96 -12.72 -26.63
C ALA A 685 -10.26 -13.53 -26.76
N ALA A 686 -11.09 -13.19 -27.76
CA ALA A 686 -12.19 -14.05 -28.18
C ALA A 686 -11.66 -15.34 -28.82
N VAL A 687 -12.32 -16.46 -28.55
CA VAL A 687 -12.05 -17.76 -29.17
C VAL A 687 -13.34 -18.26 -29.81
N GLU A 688 -13.47 -17.98 -31.12
CA GLU A 688 -14.72 -18.18 -31.86
C GLU A 688 -15.14 -19.66 -31.95
N SER A 689 -14.14 -20.56 -32.07
CA SER A 689 -14.39 -22.01 -32.20
C SER A 689 -15.12 -22.61 -30.98
N ILE A 690 -15.04 -22.01 -29.82
CA ILE A 690 -15.72 -22.47 -28.60
C ILE A 690 -16.72 -21.43 -28.04
N GLY A 691 -16.98 -20.37 -28.78
CA GLY A 691 -17.93 -19.34 -28.36
C GLY A 691 -17.49 -18.49 -27.18
N LYS A 692 -16.17 -18.45 -26.82
CA LYS A 692 -15.65 -17.57 -25.80
C LYS A 692 -15.63 -16.13 -26.30
N THR A 693 -16.28 -15.24 -25.58
CA THR A 693 -16.25 -13.80 -25.87
C THR A 693 -14.93 -13.17 -25.41
N ARG A 694 -14.59 -12.03 -25.97
CA ARG A 694 -13.53 -11.18 -25.44
C ARG A 694 -13.96 -10.61 -24.09
N THR A 695 -13.04 -10.54 -23.14
CA THR A 695 -13.23 -9.79 -21.89
C THR A 695 -12.38 -8.52 -21.93
N LYS A 696 -12.73 -7.56 -21.08
CA LYS A 696 -11.93 -6.35 -20.83
C LYS A 696 -11.51 -6.35 -19.38
N ASP A 697 -10.27 -5.96 -19.13
CA ASP A 697 -9.71 -5.84 -17.79
C ASP A 697 -9.17 -4.41 -17.63
N GLU A 698 -9.18 -3.87 -16.40
CA GLU A 698 -8.70 -2.53 -16.16
C GLU A 698 -7.87 -2.47 -14.87
N ASN A 699 -7.10 -1.39 -14.69
CA ASN A 699 -6.38 -1.12 -13.46
C ASN A 699 -7.33 -0.63 -12.36
N GLY A 700 -6.94 -0.84 -11.11
CA GLY A 700 -7.75 -0.31 -10.03
C GLY A 700 -7.39 -0.79 -8.63
N PRO A 701 -6.19 -0.49 -8.10
CA PRO A 701 -5.91 -0.77 -6.70
C PRO A 701 -6.86 0.01 -5.76
N GLN A 702 -7.19 1.26 -6.10
CA GLN A 702 -8.08 2.12 -5.31
C GLN A 702 -9.47 2.32 -5.95
N GLY A 703 -9.84 1.50 -6.93
CA GLY A 703 -11.02 1.65 -7.77
C GLY A 703 -10.63 1.76 -9.25
N LEU A 704 -11.58 1.59 -10.16
CA LEU A 704 -11.31 1.55 -11.59
C LEU A 704 -10.66 2.83 -12.10
N THR A 705 -9.47 2.70 -12.68
CA THR A 705 -8.79 3.80 -13.37
C THR A 705 -8.35 3.40 -14.77
N ALA A 706 -8.74 4.19 -15.76
CA ALA A 706 -8.41 3.97 -17.15
C ALA A 706 -7.18 4.79 -17.62
N ALA A 707 -6.26 5.10 -16.72
CA ALA A 707 -5.09 5.93 -17.01
C ALA A 707 -4.22 5.40 -18.16
N LEU A 708 -4.11 4.07 -18.31
CA LEU A 708 -3.31 3.42 -19.34
C LEU A 708 -4.11 3.10 -20.60
N THR A 709 -5.40 2.83 -20.48
CA THR A 709 -6.25 2.38 -21.59
C THR A 709 -6.99 3.55 -22.24
N GLY A 710 -7.10 4.68 -21.56
CA GLY A 710 -7.80 5.89 -22.03
C GLY A 710 -9.33 5.76 -22.00
N GLY A 711 -9.88 4.78 -21.26
CA GLY A 711 -11.31 4.64 -21.00
C GLY A 711 -11.82 5.63 -19.95
N ALA A 712 -13.02 5.37 -19.43
CA ALA A 712 -13.57 6.10 -18.29
C ALA A 712 -13.05 5.53 -16.96
N SER A 713 -12.76 6.42 -16.00
CA SER A 713 -12.49 6.03 -14.61
C SER A 713 -13.77 6.10 -13.79
N ALA A 714 -13.88 5.25 -12.77
CA ALA A 714 -14.96 5.24 -11.81
C ALA A 714 -14.58 6.00 -10.53
N MET A 715 -15.27 5.74 -9.41
CA MET A 715 -14.87 6.23 -8.11
C MET A 715 -13.48 5.69 -7.74
N CYS A 716 -12.59 6.57 -7.34
CA CYS A 716 -11.33 6.21 -6.70
C CYS A 716 -11.43 6.46 -5.20
N TYR A 717 -11.32 5.40 -4.43
CA TYR A 717 -11.34 5.42 -2.97
C TYR A 717 -10.00 5.95 -2.43
N THR A 718 -9.88 6.02 -1.11
CA THR A 718 -8.63 6.35 -0.42
C THR A 718 -7.52 5.38 -0.79
N SER A 719 -6.27 5.73 -0.50
CA SER A 719 -5.16 4.77 -0.60
C SER A 719 -5.42 3.49 0.21
N GLU A 720 -4.80 2.40 -0.20
CA GLU A 720 -5.02 1.10 0.43
C GLU A 720 -4.54 1.07 1.89
N ASP A 721 -3.53 1.84 2.26
CA ASP A 721 -3.08 2.01 3.64
C ASP A 721 -4.13 2.72 4.52
N VAL A 722 -4.86 3.70 4.00
CA VAL A 722 -6.02 4.32 4.69
C VAL A 722 -7.16 3.31 4.84
N MET A 723 -7.46 2.52 3.79
CA MET A 723 -8.44 1.44 3.90
C MET A 723 -8.06 0.46 5.01
N ALA A 724 -6.80 0.05 5.09
CA ALA A 724 -6.29 -0.86 6.12
C ALA A 724 -6.32 -0.23 7.51
N ALA A 725 -6.02 1.08 7.62
CA ALA A 725 -6.03 1.82 8.88
C ALA A 725 -7.44 1.92 9.51
N THR A 726 -8.49 1.61 8.77
CA THR A 726 -9.85 1.44 9.34
C THR A 726 -9.95 0.25 10.28
N PHE A 727 -9.18 -0.82 10.05
CA PHE A 727 -9.34 -2.12 10.71
C PHE A 727 -10.79 -2.62 10.69
N ASN A 728 -11.55 -2.26 9.66
CA ASN A 728 -12.98 -2.52 9.53
C ASN A 728 -13.26 -3.37 8.28
N VAL A 729 -13.26 -4.68 8.45
CA VAL A 729 -13.43 -5.67 7.37
C VAL A 729 -14.75 -5.46 6.63
N ASP A 730 -15.84 -5.17 7.36
CA ASP A 730 -17.17 -5.00 6.75
C ASP A 730 -17.24 -3.74 5.87
N LEU A 731 -16.67 -2.63 6.35
CA LEU A 731 -16.58 -1.39 5.58
C LEU A 731 -15.79 -1.57 4.29
N ILE A 732 -14.66 -2.29 4.37
CA ILE A 732 -13.80 -2.50 3.20
C ILE A 732 -14.37 -3.55 2.25
N ASN A 733 -15.13 -4.52 2.75
CA ASN A 733 -15.92 -5.40 1.89
C ASN A 733 -16.95 -4.60 1.04
N ASP A 734 -17.56 -3.57 1.63
CA ASP A 734 -18.49 -2.69 0.91
C ASP A 734 -17.79 -1.85 -0.16
N VAL A 735 -16.54 -1.41 0.09
CA VAL A 735 -15.68 -0.80 -0.95
C VAL A 735 -15.48 -1.79 -2.12
N GLY A 736 -15.13 -3.03 -1.81
CA GLY A 736 -14.98 -4.09 -2.83
C GLY A 736 -16.26 -4.28 -3.65
N ARG A 737 -17.42 -4.35 -2.97
CA ARG A 737 -18.74 -4.46 -3.64
C ARG A 737 -18.97 -3.30 -4.62
N CYS A 738 -18.68 -2.07 -4.23
CA CYS A 738 -18.84 -0.91 -5.10
C CYS A 738 -17.87 -0.94 -6.30
N ILE A 739 -16.61 -1.37 -6.10
CA ILE A 739 -15.67 -1.59 -7.23
C ILE A 739 -16.22 -2.65 -8.20
N GLY A 740 -16.83 -3.72 -7.69
CA GLY A 740 -17.52 -4.73 -8.51
C GLY A 740 -18.69 -4.14 -9.30
N GLU A 741 -19.49 -3.28 -8.68
CA GLU A 741 -20.60 -2.55 -9.32
C GLU A 741 -20.11 -1.62 -10.44
N ASP A 742 -18.98 -0.92 -10.24
CA ASP A 742 -18.32 -0.13 -11.27
C ASP A 742 -17.87 -1.00 -12.45
N CYS A 743 -17.29 -2.17 -12.17
CA CYS A 743 -16.92 -3.14 -13.20
C CYS A 743 -18.15 -3.55 -14.03
N LEU A 744 -19.27 -3.83 -13.37
CA LEU A 744 -20.53 -4.18 -14.07
C LEU A 744 -21.02 -3.02 -14.94
N ALA A 745 -21.08 -1.80 -14.39
CA ALA A 745 -21.57 -0.62 -15.11
C ALA A 745 -20.72 -0.28 -16.33
N MET A 746 -19.40 -0.48 -16.24
CA MET A 746 -18.45 -0.14 -17.31
C MET A 746 -18.10 -1.31 -18.24
N GLY A 747 -18.58 -2.52 -17.93
CA GLY A 747 -18.38 -3.71 -18.74
C GLY A 747 -16.97 -4.30 -18.65
N TYR A 748 -16.33 -4.18 -17.51
CA TYR A 748 -15.07 -4.84 -17.21
C TYR A 748 -15.28 -6.19 -16.53
N SER A 749 -14.45 -7.17 -16.85
CA SER A 749 -14.53 -8.54 -16.36
C SER A 749 -13.32 -8.95 -15.53
N GLY A 750 -12.32 -8.10 -15.46
CA GLY A 750 -11.10 -8.31 -14.70
C GLY A 750 -10.54 -7.01 -14.17
N LEU A 751 -9.88 -7.08 -13.02
CA LEU A 751 -9.26 -5.96 -12.33
C LEU A 751 -7.79 -6.29 -12.02
N TYR A 752 -6.88 -5.36 -12.34
CA TYR A 752 -5.51 -5.36 -11.83
C TYR A 752 -5.50 -4.61 -10.49
N GLY A 753 -5.80 -5.33 -9.44
CA GLY A 753 -5.96 -4.86 -8.07
C GLY A 753 -6.66 -5.93 -7.21
N PRO A 754 -6.68 -5.74 -5.89
CA PRO A 754 -5.90 -4.79 -5.12
C PRO A 754 -4.40 -5.14 -5.07
N GLY A 755 -3.54 -4.19 -4.67
CA GLY A 755 -2.13 -4.44 -4.38
C GLY A 755 -1.95 -5.07 -2.99
N ILE A 756 -1.09 -6.10 -2.86
CA ILE A 756 -0.95 -6.82 -1.58
C ILE A 756 0.50 -6.94 -1.11
N ASN A 757 1.41 -6.22 -1.70
CA ASN A 757 2.77 -6.14 -1.22
C ASN A 757 2.82 -5.50 0.17
N MET A 758 3.73 -5.97 1.02
CA MET A 758 3.97 -5.31 2.31
C MET A 758 4.83 -4.07 2.13
N HIS A 759 4.59 -3.05 2.95
CA HIS A 759 5.46 -1.88 3.05
C HIS A 759 6.82 -2.31 3.62
N ARG A 760 7.85 -2.31 2.78
CA ARG A 760 9.19 -2.71 3.19
C ARG A 760 9.99 -1.53 3.73
N THR A 761 9.87 -0.37 3.10
CA THR A 761 10.40 0.91 3.57
C THR A 761 9.42 2.04 3.26
N ALA A 762 9.58 3.17 3.95
CA ALA A 762 8.83 4.38 3.64
C ALA A 762 9.11 4.92 2.22
N TYR A 763 10.22 4.53 1.60
CA TYR A 763 10.70 5.09 0.32
C TYR A 763 10.20 4.32 -0.91
N SER A 764 9.40 3.26 -0.76
CA SER A 764 8.75 2.63 -1.91
C SER A 764 7.73 3.56 -2.54
N GLY A 765 7.87 3.82 -3.84
CA GLY A 765 6.96 4.70 -4.57
C GLY A 765 5.52 4.21 -4.59
N ARG A 766 5.29 2.91 -4.49
CA ARG A 766 3.97 2.28 -4.58
C ARG A 766 3.30 1.96 -3.23
N ASN A 767 3.79 2.48 -2.10
CA ASN A 767 3.16 2.21 -0.79
C ASN A 767 1.67 2.60 -0.75
N PHE A 768 1.24 3.63 -1.48
CA PHE A 768 -0.16 4.07 -1.56
C PHE A 768 -1.12 2.98 -2.06
N GLU A 769 -0.64 2.00 -2.82
CA GLU A 769 -1.43 0.89 -3.37
C GLU A 769 -1.13 -0.46 -2.69
N TYR A 770 -0.64 -0.41 -1.44
CA TYR A 770 -0.42 -1.57 -0.56
C TYR A 770 -1.02 -1.26 0.82
N TYR A 771 -1.52 -2.30 1.50
CA TYR A 771 -2.32 -2.11 2.72
C TYR A 771 -1.50 -1.79 3.96
N ALA A 772 -0.37 -2.46 4.19
CA ALA A 772 0.35 -2.38 5.46
C ALA A 772 1.75 -2.99 5.40
N SER A 773 2.56 -2.71 6.42
CA SER A 773 3.79 -3.46 6.72
C SER A 773 3.52 -4.83 7.34
N ASP A 774 2.32 -5.06 7.87
CA ASP A 774 1.91 -6.31 8.52
C ASP A 774 1.13 -7.23 7.57
N PRO A 775 1.56 -8.50 7.38
CA PRO A 775 0.91 -9.42 6.45
C PRO A 775 -0.49 -9.87 6.89
N PHE A 776 -0.80 -9.86 8.20
CA PHE A 776 -2.13 -10.25 8.69
C PHE A 776 -3.18 -9.20 8.33
N VAL A 777 -2.88 -7.90 8.57
CA VAL A 777 -3.76 -6.80 8.14
C VAL A 777 -3.87 -6.77 6.63
N ALA A 778 -2.74 -6.78 5.93
CA ALA A 778 -2.72 -6.73 4.47
C ALA A 778 -3.57 -7.86 3.86
N GLY A 779 -3.37 -9.10 4.32
CA GLY A 779 -4.14 -10.25 3.83
C GLY A 779 -5.62 -10.17 4.15
N THR A 780 -5.98 -9.76 5.38
CA THR A 780 -7.38 -9.71 5.83
C THR A 780 -8.16 -8.63 5.09
N ILE A 781 -7.60 -7.43 4.97
CA ILE A 781 -8.25 -6.31 4.29
C ILE A 781 -8.32 -6.54 2.77
N CYS A 782 -7.24 -7.06 2.17
CA CYS A 782 -7.26 -7.47 0.76
C CYS A 782 -8.37 -8.51 0.49
N ALA A 783 -8.48 -9.52 1.35
CA ALA A 783 -9.54 -10.53 1.22
C ALA A 783 -10.95 -9.92 1.32
N ALA A 784 -11.13 -8.89 2.16
CA ALA A 784 -12.39 -8.17 2.25
C ALA A 784 -12.75 -7.47 0.92
N VAL A 785 -11.80 -6.76 0.30
CA VAL A 785 -11.99 -6.13 -1.01
C VAL A 785 -12.33 -7.18 -2.06
N VAL A 786 -11.53 -8.24 -2.17
CA VAL A 786 -11.74 -9.31 -3.18
C VAL A 786 -13.10 -9.98 -3.00
N ASN A 787 -13.50 -10.30 -1.77
CA ASN A 787 -14.80 -10.90 -1.48
C ASN A 787 -15.97 -9.96 -1.82
N GLY A 788 -15.77 -8.65 -1.69
CA GLY A 788 -16.78 -7.68 -2.09
C GLY A 788 -16.91 -7.57 -3.61
N ILE A 789 -15.79 -7.60 -4.35
CA ILE A 789 -15.77 -7.54 -5.81
C ILE A 789 -16.47 -8.77 -6.43
N LEU A 790 -16.27 -9.97 -5.85
CA LEU A 790 -16.83 -11.24 -6.31
C LEU A 790 -18.28 -11.45 -5.88
#